data_8dd8ba48b0756e86e73357808d47facd
#
_entry.id   8dd8ba48b0756e86e73357808d47facd
#
_cell.length_a   1.000
_cell.length_b   1.000
_cell.length_c   1.000
_cell.angle_alpha   90.00
_cell.angle_beta   90.00
_cell.angle_gamma   90.00
#
_symmetry.space_group_name_H-M   'P 1'
#
loop_
_entity.id
_entity.type
_entity.pdbx_description
1 polymer ?
#
loop_
_entity_poly.entity_id
_entity_poly.type
_entity_poly.pdbx_seq_one_letter_code
_entity_poly.pdbx_strand_id
1 'polypeptide(L)'
;MSAKPTITIPDPENLEMVYLLRLIRETERSIFLTGKAGTGKSTLLKHISQTIKKKHVVLAPTGISALNAGGQTIHSFFKLPFGPLPPGDKIVKETLKKIRKEQRKLIRNLELIIIDEVSMVRSDIIDAIDLILRIIRGRMFMPFGSIQILFVGDLFQLEPVVTSQDAEILSKFYHTNFFYGANAFIANKPIIVELTKVYRQKDKEFVAILDQIRTGQASDQEVKKLNEHTLLSEENPSSALFEEDFNITLTTRRDRAKAINEEHLKRLVGDEYTFKGTVQDEFPEGSLPTEETLVFKEGAQVMFVANDPQHQWVNGSLGQFLEFDEETGNAAVQLESGAICLVQRFTWENKRYILNPETNSIEEETIGRFTQIPLKLAWAITIHKSQGLTFEHVTVDFCNGTFAAGQAYVALSRCRSLEGMRLTRPFRKYDIIIRPEIIEYYQQAGNEELFQEILEESKALSLYLQSINALNEGRLVDSISTLSEALQSKNMLDSPRFRRLFINKLYQVERVIQTLKKQSLADNKMEDTLTSFSEEYIEMGDQCLEEIGGYQAALRSYEKALALTPKNPKALARKAKVLRLLGSYEEALALLTEAYQNFYRHLELSMQLGLVYIDINKQEKAYDVLSRLQTEHPEDIPLLAQLVELSGVLGYEKERKRYKTLLTKQQRKRQS
;
A
#
# COMPACT_ATOMS: atom_id res chain seq x y z
N MET A 1 -11.27 -4.96 33.20
CA MET A 1 -9.88 -4.62 32.82
C MET A 1 -9.54 -5.47 31.61
N SER A 2 -9.52 -4.88 30.43
CA SER A 2 -9.19 -5.57 29.18
C SER A 2 -7.72 -6.02 29.25
N ALA A 3 -7.48 -7.33 29.20
CA ALA A 3 -6.14 -7.88 29.11
C ALA A 3 -5.48 -7.33 27.83
N LYS A 4 -4.36 -6.63 27.97
CA LYS A 4 -3.56 -6.19 26.82
C LYS A 4 -3.19 -7.42 25.99
N PRO A 5 -3.39 -7.42 24.66
CA PRO A 5 -3.01 -8.55 23.84
C PRO A 5 -1.53 -8.84 24.06
N THR A 6 -1.22 -10.10 24.30
CA THR A 6 0.16 -10.57 24.47
C THR A 6 0.89 -10.34 23.15
N ILE A 7 1.74 -9.32 23.11
CA ILE A 7 2.56 -9.00 21.92
C ILE A 7 3.55 -10.13 21.75
N THR A 8 3.38 -10.94 20.71
CA THR A 8 4.35 -11.96 20.33
C THR A 8 5.61 -11.26 19.85
N ILE A 9 6.67 -11.29 20.67
CA ILE A 9 7.96 -10.68 20.29
C ILE A 9 8.51 -11.48 19.10
N PRO A 10 8.96 -10.79 18.02
CA PRO A 10 9.63 -11.47 16.91
C PRO A 10 10.83 -12.26 17.45
N ASP A 11 11.11 -13.39 16.82
CA ASP A 11 12.27 -14.21 17.16
C ASP A 11 13.55 -13.38 16.95
N PRO A 12 14.26 -12.98 18.01
CA PRO A 12 15.46 -12.14 17.88
C PRO A 12 16.65 -12.88 17.25
N GLU A 13 16.60 -14.20 17.14
CA GLU A 13 17.60 -15.01 16.44
C GLU A 13 17.34 -15.09 14.93
N ASN A 14 16.15 -14.67 14.49
CA ASN A 14 15.81 -14.61 13.06
C ASN A 14 16.32 -13.29 12.47
N LEU A 15 17.47 -13.36 11.81
CA LEU A 15 18.16 -12.18 11.27
C LEU A 15 17.30 -11.44 10.21
N GLU A 16 16.55 -12.16 9.38
CA GLU A 16 15.68 -11.57 8.37
C GLU A 16 14.59 -10.69 9.02
N MET A 17 14.03 -11.13 10.15
CA MET A 17 13.06 -10.33 10.92
C MET A 17 13.72 -9.08 11.52
N VAL A 18 14.92 -9.21 12.05
CA VAL A 18 15.67 -8.07 12.61
C VAL A 18 15.99 -7.05 11.53
N TYR A 19 16.51 -7.48 10.38
CA TYR A 19 16.78 -6.59 9.25
C TYR A 19 15.53 -5.93 8.70
N LEU A 20 14.43 -6.66 8.57
CA LEU A 20 13.16 -6.09 8.14
C LEU A 20 12.71 -4.93 9.04
N LEU A 21 12.73 -5.13 10.37
CA LEU A 21 12.32 -4.10 11.32
C LEU A 21 13.24 -2.86 11.25
N ARG A 22 14.54 -3.08 11.04
CA ARG A 22 15.50 -1.99 10.83
C ARG A 22 15.23 -1.26 9.51
N LEU A 23 15.05 -1.97 8.40
CA LEU A 23 14.73 -1.40 7.09
C LEU A 23 13.44 -0.55 7.13
N ILE A 24 12.41 -1.01 7.85
CA ILE A 24 11.18 -0.23 8.02
C ILE A 24 11.43 1.05 8.83
N ARG A 25 12.21 0.98 9.90
CA ARG A 25 12.44 2.12 10.82
C ARG A 25 13.43 3.13 10.27
N GLU A 26 14.51 2.64 9.67
CA GLU A 26 15.70 3.44 9.33
C GLU A 26 15.72 3.88 7.86
N THR A 27 14.80 3.37 7.01
CA THR A 27 14.74 3.71 5.58
C THR A 27 13.34 4.15 5.14
N GLU A 28 13.26 4.71 3.93
CA GLU A 28 11.99 5.00 3.24
C GLU A 28 11.80 4.11 2.00
N ARG A 29 12.67 3.10 1.81
CA ARG A 29 12.59 2.18 0.67
C ARG A 29 11.39 1.25 0.85
N SER A 30 10.65 1.01 -0.24
CA SER A 30 9.60 0.00 -0.25
C SER A 30 10.20 -1.39 -0.09
N ILE A 31 9.48 -2.27 0.63
CA ILE A 31 9.95 -3.60 1.00
C ILE A 31 8.90 -4.63 0.60
N PHE A 32 9.35 -5.76 0.08
CA PHE A 32 8.52 -6.95 -0.10
C PHE A 32 8.94 -8.02 0.89
N LEU A 33 8.14 -8.19 1.94
CA LEU A 33 8.26 -9.27 2.90
C LEU A 33 7.61 -10.53 2.36
N THR A 34 8.39 -11.55 2.12
CA THR A 34 7.92 -12.83 1.61
C THR A 34 8.41 -13.99 2.46
N GLY A 35 8.06 -15.20 2.06
CA GLY A 35 8.47 -16.44 2.72
C GLY A 35 7.39 -17.51 2.57
N LYS A 36 7.77 -18.75 2.84
CA LYS A 36 6.91 -19.93 2.75
C LYS A 36 5.69 -19.83 3.68
N ALA A 37 4.70 -20.70 3.46
CA ALA A 37 3.61 -20.85 4.42
C ALA A 37 4.18 -21.24 5.81
N GLY A 38 3.69 -20.60 6.86
CA GLY A 38 4.14 -20.90 8.24
C GLY A 38 5.43 -20.22 8.71
N THR A 39 6.02 -19.28 7.94
CA THR A 39 7.22 -18.53 8.37
C THR A 39 6.94 -17.33 9.29
N GLY A 40 5.69 -17.14 9.74
CA GLY A 40 5.36 -16.11 10.71
C GLY A 40 5.07 -14.72 10.15
N LYS A 41 4.87 -14.55 8.83
CA LYS A 41 4.56 -13.26 8.19
C LYS A 41 3.43 -12.49 8.87
N SER A 42 2.29 -13.14 9.11
CA SER A 42 1.12 -12.49 9.74
C SER A 42 1.36 -12.10 11.21
N THR A 43 2.13 -12.89 11.94
CA THR A 43 2.55 -12.58 13.31
C THR A 43 3.47 -11.37 13.33
N LEU A 44 4.44 -11.33 12.41
CA LEU A 44 5.36 -10.22 12.26
C LEU A 44 4.64 -8.94 11.80
N LEU A 45 3.66 -9.06 10.89
CA LEU A 45 2.82 -7.94 10.47
C LEU A 45 2.08 -7.33 11.67
N LYS A 46 1.44 -8.15 12.51
CA LYS A 46 0.78 -7.70 13.74
C LYS A 46 1.74 -7.00 14.68
N HIS A 47 2.95 -7.55 14.85
CA HIS A 47 3.99 -6.92 15.66
C HIS A 47 4.39 -5.55 15.09
N ILE A 48 4.63 -5.46 13.77
CA ILE A 48 4.96 -4.21 13.08
C ILE A 48 3.87 -3.17 13.30
N SER A 49 2.61 -3.51 13.03
CA SER A 49 1.47 -2.58 13.18
C SER A 49 1.28 -2.07 14.61
N GLN A 50 1.71 -2.83 15.64
CA GLN A 50 1.60 -2.43 17.04
C GLN A 50 2.81 -1.63 17.56
N THR A 51 3.99 -1.81 16.97
CA THR A 51 5.25 -1.28 17.52
C THR A 51 5.88 -0.17 16.70
N ILE A 52 5.56 -0.08 15.41
CA ILE A 52 6.14 0.94 14.54
C ILE A 52 5.58 2.33 14.87
N LYS A 53 6.48 3.33 14.97
CA LYS A 53 6.09 4.72 15.24
C LYS A 53 5.64 5.48 14.00
N LYS A 54 5.93 4.96 12.80
CA LYS A 54 5.50 5.58 11.54
C LYS A 54 3.97 5.59 11.45
N LYS A 55 3.39 6.70 11.01
CA LYS A 55 1.96 6.81 10.72
C LYS A 55 1.61 5.88 9.59
N HIS A 56 0.86 4.83 9.89
CA HIS A 56 0.63 3.75 8.95
C HIS A 56 -0.83 3.32 8.85
N VAL A 57 -1.14 2.59 7.80
CA VAL A 57 -2.40 1.87 7.59
C VAL A 57 -2.09 0.46 7.09
N VAL A 58 -2.96 -0.48 7.43
CA VAL A 58 -2.90 -1.87 6.95
C VAL A 58 -4.03 -2.08 5.94
N LEU A 59 -3.66 -2.57 4.76
CA LEU A 59 -4.59 -2.80 3.66
C LEU A 59 -4.49 -4.24 3.16
N ALA A 60 -5.58 -4.77 2.61
CA ALA A 60 -5.59 -6.10 2.01
C ALA A 60 -6.50 -6.15 0.77
N PRO A 61 -6.35 -7.13 -0.13
CA PRO A 61 -7.15 -7.23 -1.35
C PRO A 61 -8.61 -7.62 -1.10
N THR A 62 -8.89 -8.43 -0.07
CA THR A 62 -10.23 -8.95 0.23
C THR A 62 -10.74 -8.50 1.59
N GLY A 63 -12.08 -8.49 1.77
CA GLY A 63 -12.69 -8.13 3.06
C GLY A 63 -12.23 -9.03 4.21
N ILE A 64 -12.17 -10.34 4.00
CA ILE A 64 -11.74 -11.31 5.02
C ILE A 64 -10.26 -11.10 5.38
N SER A 65 -9.39 -10.92 4.38
CA SER A 65 -7.97 -10.64 4.64
C SER A 65 -7.78 -9.32 5.40
N ALA A 66 -8.57 -8.30 5.06
CA ALA A 66 -8.54 -7.00 5.75
C ALA A 66 -8.96 -7.12 7.21
N LEU A 67 -10.04 -7.85 7.50
CA LEU A 67 -10.48 -8.13 8.87
C LEU A 67 -9.43 -8.90 9.67
N ASN A 68 -8.83 -9.94 9.08
CA ASN A 68 -7.77 -10.73 9.72
C ASN A 68 -6.50 -9.92 10.01
N ALA A 69 -6.15 -9.01 9.11
CA ALA A 69 -5.01 -8.11 9.26
C ALA A 69 -5.29 -6.91 10.19
N GLY A 70 -6.55 -6.71 10.60
CA GLY A 70 -6.97 -5.53 11.37
C GLY A 70 -6.94 -4.24 10.57
N GLY A 71 -7.26 -4.29 9.27
CA GLY A 71 -7.16 -3.16 8.37
C GLY A 71 -8.38 -2.95 7.47
N GLN A 72 -8.17 -2.29 6.33
CA GLN A 72 -9.19 -2.03 5.32
C GLN A 72 -8.87 -2.71 4.00
N THR A 73 -9.89 -2.86 3.12
CA THR A 73 -9.62 -3.28 1.75
C THR A 73 -9.01 -2.13 0.93
N ILE A 74 -8.08 -2.49 0.03
CA ILE A 74 -7.45 -1.54 -0.90
C ILE A 74 -8.51 -0.73 -1.66
N HIS A 75 -9.53 -1.39 -2.19
CA HIS A 75 -10.62 -0.75 -2.95
C HIS A 75 -11.41 0.25 -2.09
N SER A 76 -11.72 -0.11 -0.84
CA SER A 76 -12.43 0.80 0.07
C SER A 76 -11.57 2.01 0.45
N PHE A 77 -10.29 1.80 0.76
CA PHE A 77 -9.39 2.87 1.17
C PHE A 77 -9.12 3.88 0.04
N PHE A 78 -8.79 3.41 -1.14
CA PHE A 78 -8.50 4.27 -2.29
C PHE A 78 -9.71 4.63 -3.15
N LYS A 79 -10.91 4.12 -2.81
CA LYS A 79 -12.16 4.28 -3.58
C LYS A 79 -12.04 3.79 -5.02
N LEU A 80 -11.23 2.74 -5.23
CA LEU A 80 -11.03 2.15 -6.54
C LEU A 80 -12.29 1.44 -7.02
N PRO A 81 -12.66 1.55 -8.31
CA PRO A 81 -13.71 0.73 -8.88
C PRO A 81 -13.24 -0.71 -9.05
N PHE A 82 -14.19 -1.63 -9.22
CA PHE A 82 -13.89 -3.00 -9.65
C PHE A 82 -13.61 -3.05 -11.15
N GLY A 83 -12.88 -4.07 -11.58
CA GLY A 83 -12.46 -4.26 -12.96
C GLY A 83 -11.03 -3.79 -13.26
N PRO A 84 -10.60 -3.83 -14.54
CA PRO A 84 -9.25 -3.44 -14.93
C PRO A 84 -9.05 -1.92 -14.87
N LEU A 85 -7.87 -1.52 -14.42
CA LEU A 85 -7.45 -0.13 -14.27
C LEU A 85 -6.25 0.18 -15.19
N PRO A 86 -6.45 0.22 -16.52
CA PRO A 86 -5.35 0.49 -17.44
C PRO A 86 -4.71 1.85 -17.14
N PRO A 87 -3.41 2.02 -17.39
CA PRO A 87 -2.73 3.30 -17.20
C PRO A 87 -3.42 4.40 -18.00
N GLY A 88 -3.84 5.45 -17.31
CA GLY A 88 -4.48 6.60 -17.93
C GLY A 88 -5.23 7.44 -16.91
N ASP A 89 -5.29 8.73 -17.19
CA ASP A 89 -5.76 9.72 -16.21
C ASP A 89 -7.25 9.68 -15.85
N LYS A 90 -8.13 9.11 -16.70
CA LYS A 90 -9.59 9.27 -16.52
C LYS A 90 -10.09 8.57 -15.26
N ILE A 91 -9.78 7.28 -15.10
CA ILE A 91 -10.28 6.47 -13.97
C ILE A 91 -9.72 7.00 -12.64
N VAL A 92 -8.43 7.34 -12.60
CA VAL A 92 -7.80 7.90 -11.41
C VAL A 92 -8.36 9.28 -11.07
N LYS A 93 -8.61 10.14 -12.06
CA LYS A 93 -9.25 11.45 -11.85
C LYS A 93 -10.66 11.32 -11.28
N GLU A 94 -11.45 10.36 -11.75
CA GLU A 94 -12.77 10.07 -11.19
C GLU A 94 -12.68 9.52 -9.76
N THR A 95 -11.75 8.63 -9.51
CA THR A 95 -11.46 8.09 -8.18
C THR A 95 -11.05 9.20 -7.21
N LEU A 96 -10.18 10.10 -7.64
CA LEU A 96 -9.77 11.25 -6.82
C LEU A 96 -10.94 12.15 -6.42
N LYS A 97 -11.95 12.31 -7.26
CA LYS A 97 -13.17 13.08 -6.90
C LYS A 97 -13.96 12.41 -5.77
N LYS A 98 -13.91 11.08 -5.66
CA LYS A 98 -14.59 10.31 -4.60
C LYS A 98 -13.84 10.34 -3.25
N ILE A 99 -12.55 10.65 -3.25
CA ILE A 99 -11.75 10.74 -2.02
C ILE A 99 -12.03 12.07 -1.33
N ARG A 100 -12.64 12.01 -0.13
CA ARG A 100 -13.03 13.18 0.68
C ARG A 100 -11.80 13.96 1.19
N LYS A 101 -12.00 15.21 1.60
CA LYS A 101 -10.92 16.09 2.10
C LYS A 101 -10.19 15.48 3.31
N GLU A 102 -10.91 14.88 4.24
CA GLU A 102 -10.39 14.23 5.45
C GLU A 102 -9.46 13.06 5.06
N GLN A 103 -9.88 12.23 4.14
CA GLN A 103 -9.07 11.11 3.63
C GLN A 103 -7.81 11.59 2.90
N ARG A 104 -7.91 12.67 2.12
CA ARG A 104 -6.72 13.28 1.49
C ARG A 104 -5.74 13.79 2.54
N LYS A 105 -6.24 14.41 3.62
CA LYS A 105 -5.42 14.87 4.73
C LYS A 105 -4.74 13.68 5.43
N LEU A 106 -5.45 12.58 5.66
CA LEU A 106 -4.90 11.34 6.18
C LEU A 106 -3.76 10.84 5.28
N ILE A 107 -4.02 10.67 3.97
CA ILE A 107 -3.01 10.17 3.01
C ILE A 107 -1.76 11.06 2.96
N ARG A 108 -1.90 12.37 3.08
CA ARG A 108 -0.74 13.28 3.13
C ARG A 108 0.15 13.06 4.35
N ASN A 109 -0.42 12.60 5.46
CA ASN A 109 0.28 12.35 6.71
C ASN A 109 0.82 10.92 6.84
N LEU A 110 0.48 10.01 5.91
CA LEU A 110 0.99 8.64 5.93
C LEU A 110 2.50 8.61 5.68
N GLU A 111 3.18 7.75 6.43
CA GLU A 111 4.60 7.46 6.29
C GLU A 111 4.84 6.02 5.82
N LEU A 112 3.89 5.11 6.13
CA LEU A 112 3.96 3.70 5.76
C LEU A 112 2.56 3.20 5.34
N ILE A 113 2.49 2.41 4.28
CA ILE A 113 1.32 1.60 3.93
C ILE A 113 1.76 0.14 3.93
N ILE A 114 1.03 -0.69 4.66
CA ILE A 114 1.24 -2.15 4.69
C ILE A 114 0.16 -2.77 3.82
N ILE A 115 0.57 -3.59 2.85
CA ILE A 115 -0.36 -4.32 1.97
C ILE A 115 -0.15 -5.81 2.21
N ASP A 116 -1.09 -6.43 2.92
CA ASP A 116 -1.08 -7.87 3.18
C ASP A 116 -1.68 -8.66 2.02
N GLU A 117 -1.33 -9.93 1.90
CA GLU A 117 -1.75 -10.84 0.83
C GLU A 117 -1.54 -10.25 -0.58
N VAL A 118 -0.37 -9.64 -0.78
CA VAL A 118 -0.04 -8.91 -2.03
C VAL A 118 0.02 -9.82 -3.26
N SER A 119 0.18 -11.14 -3.08
CA SER A 119 0.12 -12.11 -4.18
C SER A 119 -1.17 -12.02 -4.99
N MET A 120 -2.27 -11.61 -4.36
CA MET A 120 -3.58 -11.46 -4.99
C MET A 120 -3.82 -10.05 -5.57
N VAL A 121 -2.86 -9.14 -5.47
CA VAL A 121 -3.00 -7.76 -5.95
C VAL A 121 -2.42 -7.63 -7.35
N ARG A 122 -3.22 -7.09 -8.28
CA ARG A 122 -2.81 -6.88 -9.67
C ARG A 122 -1.90 -5.66 -9.83
N SER A 123 -1.06 -5.70 -10.87
CA SER A 123 -0.14 -4.61 -11.24
C SER A 123 -0.86 -3.27 -11.49
N ASP A 124 -2.02 -3.30 -12.14
CA ASP A 124 -2.81 -2.09 -12.43
C ASP A 124 -3.33 -1.42 -11.16
N ILE A 125 -3.68 -2.20 -10.14
CA ILE A 125 -4.09 -1.67 -8.82
C ILE A 125 -2.91 -0.95 -8.16
N ILE A 126 -1.71 -1.50 -8.23
CA ILE A 126 -0.51 -0.86 -7.66
C ILE A 126 -0.19 0.46 -8.37
N ASP A 127 -0.28 0.50 -9.70
CA ASP A 127 -0.07 1.74 -10.46
C ASP A 127 -1.15 2.78 -10.17
N ALA A 128 -2.40 2.36 -9.98
CA ALA A 128 -3.47 3.26 -9.57
C ALA A 128 -3.21 3.85 -8.17
N ILE A 129 -2.75 3.02 -7.21
CA ILE A 129 -2.34 3.46 -5.87
C ILE A 129 -1.19 4.47 -5.98
N ASP A 130 -0.14 4.12 -6.74
CA ASP A 130 1.02 4.98 -6.93
C ASP A 130 0.62 6.36 -7.46
N LEU A 131 -0.18 6.41 -8.51
CA LEU A 131 -0.64 7.66 -9.13
C LEU A 131 -1.50 8.49 -8.17
N ILE A 132 -2.43 7.86 -7.43
CA ILE A 132 -3.25 8.53 -6.41
C ILE A 132 -2.37 9.16 -5.34
N LEU A 133 -1.39 8.42 -4.82
CA LEU A 133 -0.49 8.90 -3.79
C LEU A 133 0.39 10.05 -4.27
N ARG A 134 0.93 9.96 -5.49
CA ARG A 134 1.72 11.05 -6.12
C ARG A 134 0.89 12.32 -6.24
N ILE A 135 -0.34 12.22 -6.74
CA ILE A 135 -1.22 13.38 -6.92
C ILE A 135 -1.59 14.01 -5.57
N ILE A 136 -2.06 13.20 -4.59
CA ILE A 136 -2.50 13.73 -3.29
C ILE A 136 -1.36 14.38 -2.52
N ARG A 137 -0.14 13.85 -2.62
CA ARG A 137 1.05 14.38 -1.95
C ARG A 137 1.77 15.48 -2.75
N GLY A 138 1.35 15.73 -3.99
CA GLY A 138 2.01 16.69 -4.88
C GLY A 138 3.45 16.29 -5.28
N ARG A 139 3.77 14.99 -5.23
CA ARG A 139 5.11 14.46 -5.50
C ARG A 139 5.11 13.55 -6.73
N MET A 140 4.83 14.13 -7.90
CA MET A 140 4.60 13.40 -9.15
C MET A 140 5.77 12.52 -9.60
N PHE A 141 7.00 12.89 -9.28
CA PHE A 141 8.20 12.15 -9.69
C PHE A 141 8.69 11.12 -8.68
N MET A 142 8.06 11.05 -7.51
CA MET A 142 8.45 10.11 -6.47
C MET A 142 7.47 8.94 -6.41
N PRO A 143 7.94 7.69 -6.54
CA PRO A 143 7.09 6.52 -6.38
C PRO A 143 6.30 6.58 -5.07
N PHE A 144 5.02 6.26 -5.15
CA PHE A 144 4.06 6.29 -4.03
C PHE A 144 4.01 7.64 -3.29
N GLY A 145 4.39 8.75 -3.96
CA GLY A 145 4.47 10.07 -3.32
C GLY A 145 5.45 10.11 -2.13
N SER A 146 6.50 9.29 -2.13
CA SER A 146 7.47 9.09 -1.03
C SER A 146 6.82 8.50 0.23
N ILE A 147 5.81 7.67 0.11
CA ILE A 147 5.34 6.82 1.20
C ILE A 147 6.08 5.48 1.08
N GLN A 148 6.60 4.98 2.19
CA GLN A 148 7.16 3.64 2.24
C GLN A 148 6.02 2.62 2.11
N ILE A 149 6.18 1.60 1.26
CA ILE A 149 5.22 0.52 1.14
C ILE A 149 5.86 -0.78 1.63
N LEU A 150 5.19 -1.45 2.55
CA LEU A 150 5.51 -2.81 2.95
C LEU A 150 4.51 -3.76 2.29
N PHE A 151 4.95 -4.47 1.27
CA PHE A 151 4.20 -5.54 0.64
C PHE A 151 4.44 -6.84 1.41
N VAL A 152 3.39 -7.55 1.77
CA VAL A 152 3.47 -8.82 2.52
C VAL A 152 2.74 -9.90 1.76
N GLY A 153 3.37 -11.04 1.53
CA GLY A 153 2.73 -12.16 0.83
C GLY A 153 3.70 -13.25 0.39
N ASP A 154 3.18 -14.26 -0.25
CA ASP A 154 3.94 -15.33 -0.90
C ASP A 154 3.43 -15.49 -2.33
N LEU A 155 4.23 -15.13 -3.33
CA LEU A 155 3.84 -15.17 -4.75
C LEU A 155 3.58 -16.58 -5.27
N PHE A 156 4.10 -17.60 -4.59
CA PHE A 156 3.78 -18.99 -4.91
C PHE A 156 2.44 -19.46 -4.36
N GLN A 157 1.73 -18.62 -3.58
CA GLN A 157 0.36 -18.85 -3.19
C GLN A 157 -0.60 -18.39 -4.30
N LEU A 158 -1.83 -18.01 -3.96
CA LEU A 158 -2.85 -17.68 -4.94
C LEU A 158 -2.47 -16.44 -5.76
N GLU A 159 -2.54 -16.58 -7.08
CA GLU A 159 -2.34 -15.48 -8.02
C GLU A 159 -3.54 -14.52 -8.06
N PRO A 160 -3.37 -13.29 -8.59
CA PRO A 160 -4.47 -12.35 -8.77
C PRO A 160 -5.57 -12.94 -9.67
N VAL A 161 -6.83 -12.76 -9.26
CA VAL A 161 -7.96 -13.18 -10.08
C VAL A 161 -8.14 -12.21 -11.24
N VAL A 162 -7.97 -12.71 -12.47
CA VAL A 162 -8.10 -11.94 -13.70
C VAL A 162 -9.03 -12.70 -14.64
N THR A 163 -10.10 -12.06 -15.08
CA THR A 163 -10.97 -12.65 -16.11
C THR A 163 -10.29 -12.63 -17.48
N SER A 164 -10.73 -13.45 -18.43
CA SER A 164 -10.14 -13.46 -19.77
C SER A 164 -10.24 -12.09 -20.46
N GLN A 165 -11.34 -11.35 -20.23
CA GLN A 165 -11.52 -10.00 -20.74
C GLN A 165 -10.55 -9.00 -20.11
N ASP A 166 -10.37 -9.06 -18.78
CA ASP A 166 -9.43 -8.20 -18.07
C ASP A 166 -8.00 -8.48 -18.51
N ALA A 167 -7.63 -9.77 -18.70
CA ALA A 167 -6.32 -10.18 -19.17
C ALA A 167 -5.99 -9.59 -20.55
N GLU A 168 -6.94 -9.60 -21.48
CA GLU A 168 -6.77 -9.00 -22.81
C GLU A 168 -6.49 -7.50 -22.74
N ILE A 169 -7.14 -6.78 -21.81
CA ILE A 169 -6.91 -5.35 -21.61
C ILE A 169 -5.55 -5.11 -20.95
N LEU A 170 -5.26 -5.82 -19.88
CA LEU A 170 -4.07 -5.58 -19.04
C LEU A 170 -2.78 -6.00 -19.73
N SER A 171 -2.79 -7.06 -20.56
CA SER A 171 -1.62 -7.52 -21.31
C SER A 171 -1.03 -6.48 -22.27
N LYS A 172 -1.81 -5.45 -22.65
CA LYS A 172 -1.33 -4.33 -23.47
C LYS A 172 -0.42 -3.37 -22.71
N PHE A 173 -0.45 -3.41 -21.37
CA PHE A 173 0.24 -2.47 -20.49
C PHE A 173 1.23 -3.13 -19.53
N TYR A 174 1.01 -4.40 -19.20
CA TYR A 174 1.77 -5.13 -18.19
C TYR A 174 2.24 -6.47 -18.74
N HIS A 175 3.48 -6.82 -18.48
CA HIS A 175 4.06 -8.12 -18.86
C HIS A 175 3.61 -9.23 -17.91
N THR A 176 3.18 -8.91 -16.70
CA THR A 176 2.61 -9.83 -15.71
C THR A 176 1.49 -9.15 -14.91
N ASN A 177 0.54 -9.96 -14.43
CA ASN A 177 -0.55 -9.47 -13.59
C ASN A 177 -0.15 -9.32 -12.11
N PHE A 178 0.97 -9.87 -11.70
CA PHE A 178 1.44 -9.76 -10.31
C PHE A 178 1.85 -8.33 -9.98
N PHE A 179 1.72 -7.97 -8.72
CA PHE A 179 1.98 -6.62 -8.21
C PHE A 179 3.34 -6.03 -8.66
N TYR A 180 4.37 -6.87 -8.75
CA TYR A 180 5.72 -6.45 -9.13
C TYR A 180 5.86 -6.07 -10.62
N GLY A 181 4.88 -6.41 -11.45
CA GLY A 181 4.78 -5.95 -12.84
C GLY A 181 4.32 -4.50 -12.99
N ALA A 182 3.98 -3.83 -11.91
CA ALA A 182 3.55 -2.44 -11.95
C ALA A 182 4.67 -1.49 -12.44
N ASN A 183 4.29 -0.49 -13.23
CA ASN A 183 5.22 0.51 -13.75
C ASN A 183 5.88 1.35 -12.63
N ALA A 184 5.21 1.45 -11.47
CA ALA A 184 5.75 2.09 -10.27
C ALA A 184 7.10 1.53 -9.83
N PHE A 185 7.41 0.25 -10.17
CA PHE A 185 8.65 -0.42 -9.79
C PHE A 185 9.77 -0.34 -10.83
N ILE A 186 9.54 0.20 -12.01
CA ILE A 186 10.58 0.32 -13.06
C ILE A 186 11.79 1.10 -12.53
N ALA A 187 11.54 2.20 -11.81
CA ALA A 187 12.60 3.06 -11.28
C ALA A 187 13.01 2.73 -9.84
N ASN A 188 12.20 2.01 -9.08
CA ASN A 188 12.42 1.78 -7.65
C ASN A 188 11.83 0.45 -7.19
N LYS A 189 12.55 -0.64 -7.45
CA LYS A 189 12.14 -1.98 -7.01
C LYS A 189 12.11 -2.07 -5.48
N PRO A 190 11.12 -2.77 -4.90
CA PRO A 190 11.10 -3.04 -3.46
C PRO A 190 12.27 -3.96 -3.07
N ILE A 191 12.77 -3.78 -1.85
CA ILE A 191 13.76 -4.67 -1.25
C ILE A 191 13.04 -5.97 -0.89
N ILE A 192 13.50 -7.10 -1.38
CA ILE A 192 12.91 -8.40 -1.09
C ILE A 192 13.56 -8.97 0.16
N VAL A 193 12.75 -9.19 1.22
CA VAL A 193 13.18 -9.86 2.45
C VAL A 193 12.39 -11.17 2.54
N GLU A 194 13.08 -12.30 2.41
CA GLU A 194 12.46 -13.63 2.47
C GLU A 194 12.72 -14.27 3.82
N LEU A 195 11.62 -14.59 4.55
CA LEU A 195 11.68 -15.37 5.78
C LEU A 195 11.87 -16.85 5.43
N THR A 196 12.95 -17.43 5.90
CA THR A 196 13.32 -18.83 5.59
C THR A 196 12.88 -19.81 6.66
N LYS A 197 12.85 -19.40 7.94
CA LYS A 197 12.52 -20.25 9.09
C LYS A 197 11.01 -20.55 9.16
N VAL A 198 10.65 -21.83 9.09
CA VAL A 198 9.25 -22.30 9.20
C VAL A 198 8.92 -22.65 10.64
N TYR A 199 7.79 -22.14 11.15
CA TYR A 199 7.32 -22.36 12.52
C TYR A 199 6.08 -23.24 12.61
N ARG A 200 5.32 -23.40 11.51
CA ARG A 200 4.01 -24.07 11.50
C ARG A 200 4.12 -25.58 11.43
N GLN A 201 4.88 -26.10 10.48
CA GLN A 201 5.06 -27.51 10.24
C GLN A 201 6.30 -28.00 11.00
N LYS A 202 6.15 -29.13 11.73
CA LYS A 202 7.25 -29.81 12.41
C LYS A 202 7.81 -30.97 11.61
N ASP A 203 7.05 -31.51 10.70
CA ASP A 203 7.42 -32.61 9.80
C ASP A 203 8.36 -32.08 8.69
N LYS A 204 9.64 -32.39 8.82
CA LYS A 204 10.68 -31.94 7.88
C LYS A 204 10.51 -32.54 6.47
N GLU A 205 10.00 -33.76 6.39
CA GLU A 205 9.77 -34.44 5.11
C GLU A 205 8.62 -33.76 4.38
N PHE A 206 7.52 -33.48 5.06
CA PHE A 206 6.40 -32.77 4.48
C PHE A 206 6.77 -31.34 4.05
N VAL A 207 7.55 -30.63 4.83
CA VAL A 207 8.08 -29.30 4.47
C VAL A 207 8.91 -29.39 3.18
N ALA A 208 9.76 -30.40 3.04
CA ALA A 208 10.56 -30.59 1.82
C ALA A 208 9.68 -30.87 0.59
N ILE A 209 8.66 -31.71 0.72
CA ILE A 209 7.68 -31.98 -0.36
C ILE A 209 6.95 -30.69 -0.75
N LEU A 210 6.47 -29.91 0.24
CA LEU A 210 5.79 -28.64 -0.02
C LEU A 210 6.71 -27.63 -0.75
N ASP A 211 8.00 -27.62 -0.45
CA ASP A 211 8.98 -26.77 -1.13
C ASP A 211 9.16 -27.13 -2.61
N GLN A 212 9.24 -28.43 -2.91
CA GLN A 212 9.34 -28.91 -4.28
C GLN A 212 8.06 -28.58 -5.07
N ILE A 213 6.88 -28.72 -4.44
CA ILE A 213 5.61 -28.34 -5.06
C ILE A 213 5.53 -26.83 -5.28
N ARG A 214 5.95 -26.04 -4.28
CA ARG A 214 5.97 -24.58 -4.35
C ARG A 214 6.76 -24.08 -5.56
N THR A 215 7.92 -24.67 -5.80
CA THR A 215 8.81 -24.26 -6.91
C THR A 215 8.58 -25.03 -8.20
N GLY A 216 7.64 -25.98 -8.23
CA GLY A 216 7.36 -26.81 -9.40
C GLY A 216 8.43 -27.86 -9.71
N GLN A 217 9.28 -28.17 -8.74
CA GLN A 217 10.41 -29.10 -8.89
C GLN A 217 10.10 -30.49 -8.32
N ALA A 218 8.84 -30.76 -7.96
CA ALA A 218 8.45 -32.04 -7.40
C ALA A 218 8.74 -33.22 -8.34
N SER A 219 9.52 -34.17 -7.87
CA SER A 219 9.85 -35.41 -8.58
C SER A 219 8.70 -36.41 -8.50
N ASP A 220 8.83 -37.53 -9.25
CA ASP A 220 7.85 -38.61 -9.14
C ASP A 220 7.84 -39.26 -7.75
N GLN A 221 8.93 -39.15 -6.98
CA GLN A 221 9.00 -39.70 -5.63
C GLN A 221 8.15 -38.90 -4.65
N GLU A 222 8.21 -37.55 -4.65
CA GLU A 222 7.35 -36.71 -3.83
C GLU A 222 5.88 -36.88 -4.21
N VAL A 223 5.56 -36.92 -5.49
CA VAL A 223 4.20 -37.18 -5.96
C VAL A 223 3.70 -38.56 -5.52
N LYS A 224 4.55 -39.59 -5.58
CA LYS A 224 4.19 -40.94 -5.09
C LYS A 224 3.90 -40.93 -3.59
N LYS A 225 4.75 -40.30 -2.77
CA LYS A 225 4.53 -40.20 -1.33
C LYS A 225 3.22 -39.49 -0.98
N LEU A 226 2.87 -38.39 -1.68
CA LEU A 226 1.56 -37.77 -1.50
C LEU A 226 0.42 -38.73 -1.86
N ASN A 227 0.59 -39.53 -2.90
CA ASN A 227 -0.43 -40.45 -3.38
C ASN A 227 -0.63 -41.68 -2.48
N GLU A 228 0.30 -41.99 -1.58
CA GLU A 228 0.11 -42.99 -0.54
C GLU A 228 -1.04 -42.61 0.42
N HIS A 229 -1.38 -41.31 0.46
CA HIS A 229 -2.50 -40.74 1.23
C HIS A 229 -3.79 -40.53 0.42
N THR A 230 -3.89 -41.16 -0.79
CA THR A 230 -5.11 -41.07 -1.58
C THR A 230 -6.18 -42.01 -1.04
N LEU A 231 -7.40 -41.48 -0.88
CA LEU A 231 -8.59 -42.28 -0.54
C LEU A 231 -8.94 -43.15 -1.74
N LEU A 232 -8.41 -44.36 -1.76
CA LEU A 232 -8.80 -45.37 -2.77
C LEU A 232 -10.13 -45.96 -2.33
N SER A 233 -11.10 -46.01 -3.26
CA SER A 233 -12.41 -46.60 -3.09
C SER A 233 -12.37 -47.98 -2.39
N GLU A 234 -13.23 -48.14 -1.37
CA GLU A 234 -13.74 -49.39 -0.78
C GLU A 234 -12.76 -50.42 -0.15
N GLU A 235 -11.45 -50.38 -0.43
CA GLU A 235 -10.53 -51.41 0.02
C GLU A 235 -9.57 -51.00 1.15
N ASN A 236 -9.62 -49.78 1.61
CA ASN A 236 -8.73 -49.33 2.72
C ASN A 236 -9.49 -49.13 4.03
N PRO A 237 -9.34 -50.00 5.01
CA PRO A 237 -10.03 -49.90 6.31
C PRO A 237 -9.70 -48.63 7.11
N SER A 238 -8.59 -47.97 6.79
CA SER A 238 -8.19 -46.69 7.39
C SER A 238 -9.04 -45.50 6.94
N SER A 239 -9.83 -45.60 5.87
CA SER A 239 -10.72 -44.51 5.45
C SER A 239 -11.93 -44.32 6.39
N ALA A 240 -12.36 -45.38 7.08
CA ALA A 240 -13.44 -45.33 8.05
C ALA A 240 -13.08 -44.60 9.37
N LEU A 241 -11.77 -44.43 9.63
CA LEU A 241 -11.29 -43.73 10.83
C LEU A 241 -11.42 -42.21 10.77
N PHE A 242 -11.62 -41.64 9.59
CA PHE A 242 -11.71 -40.18 9.40
C PHE A 242 -13.13 -39.64 9.46
N GLU A 243 -14.16 -40.46 9.55
CA GLU A 243 -15.52 -39.99 9.80
C GLU A 243 -15.72 -39.58 11.28
N GLU A 244 -14.86 -40.04 12.20
CA GLU A 244 -14.89 -39.69 13.61
C GLU A 244 -14.01 -38.50 14.01
N ASP A 245 -12.99 -38.16 13.21
CA ASP A 245 -12.08 -37.04 13.46
C ASP A 245 -12.50 -35.81 12.64
N PHE A 246 -12.44 -34.63 13.25
CA PHE A 246 -12.77 -33.32 12.67
C PHE A 246 -12.01 -33.04 11.35
N ASN A 247 -12.34 -33.75 10.28
CA ASN A 247 -11.71 -33.63 8.99
C ASN A 247 -12.39 -32.57 8.14
N ILE A 248 -11.61 -31.69 7.50
CA ILE A 248 -12.12 -30.65 6.61
C ILE A 248 -11.72 -30.91 5.17
N THR A 249 -12.70 -30.84 4.25
CA THR A 249 -12.43 -30.94 2.81
C THR A 249 -12.10 -29.58 2.20
N LEU A 250 -10.92 -29.46 1.59
CA LEU A 250 -10.51 -28.29 0.80
C LEU A 250 -10.76 -28.56 -0.67
N THR A 251 -11.60 -27.74 -1.29
CA THR A 251 -11.92 -27.92 -2.72
C THR A 251 -11.62 -26.67 -3.56
N THR A 252 -11.37 -26.87 -4.85
CA THR A 252 -11.13 -25.79 -5.82
C THR A 252 -12.40 -25.00 -6.15
N ARG A 253 -13.62 -25.57 -5.93
CA ARG A 253 -14.89 -25.03 -6.40
C ARG A 253 -15.85 -24.69 -5.26
N ARG A 254 -16.53 -23.53 -5.36
CA ARG A 254 -17.52 -23.08 -4.36
C ARG A 254 -18.77 -23.95 -4.33
N ASP A 255 -19.30 -24.32 -5.50
CA ASP A 255 -20.46 -25.19 -5.62
C ASP A 255 -20.20 -26.56 -5.00
N ARG A 256 -19.00 -27.12 -5.16
CA ARG A 256 -18.62 -28.40 -4.54
C ARG A 256 -18.57 -28.29 -3.00
N ALA A 257 -17.93 -27.26 -2.46
CA ALA A 257 -17.91 -27.03 -1.01
C ALA A 257 -19.32 -26.89 -0.43
N LYS A 258 -20.18 -26.14 -1.11
CA LYS A 258 -21.58 -25.96 -0.71
C LYS A 258 -22.33 -27.29 -0.73
N ALA A 259 -22.21 -28.05 -1.81
CA ALA A 259 -22.88 -29.36 -1.96
C ALA A 259 -22.45 -30.34 -0.85
N ILE A 260 -21.16 -30.42 -0.51
CA ILE A 260 -20.67 -31.29 0.57
C ILE A 260 -21.29 -30.86 1.89
N ASN A 261 -21.27 -29.57 2.25
CA ASN A 261 -21.82 -29.07 3.48
C ASN A 261 -23.34 -29.33 3.60
N GLU A 262 -24.09 -29.08 2.52
CA GLU A 262 -25.54 -29.32 2.48
C GLU A 262 -25.88 -30.82 2.59
N GLU A 263 -25.09 -31.68 1.93
CA GLU A 263 -25.29 -33.13 1.97
C GLU A 263 -25.08 -33.68 3.39
N HIS A 264 -23.97 -33.27 4.03
CA HIS A 264 -23.69 -33.70 5.41
C HIS A 264 -24.74 -33.15 6.38
N LEU A 265 -25.16 -31.89 6.25
CA LEU A 265 -26.20 -31.32 7.11
C LEU A 265 -27.54 -32.04 6.96
N LYS A 266 -27.91 -32.47 5.73
CA LYS A 266 -29.13 -33.24 5.46
C LYS A 266 -29.10 -34.64 6.07
N ARG A 267 -27.92 -35.26 6.19
CA ARG A 267 -27.75 -36.60 6.79
C ARG A 267 -27.94 -36.58 8.30
N LEU A 268 -27.72 -35.44 8.94
CA LEU A 268 -27.93 -35.29 10.38
C LEU A 268 -29.45 -35.33 10.71
N VAL A 269 -29.77 -36.08 11.73
CA VAL A 269 -31.11 -36.19 12.27
C VAL A 269 -31.22 -35.23 13.45
N GLY A 270 -32.30 -34.48 13.54
CA GLY A 270 -32.54 -33.53 14.62
C GLY A 270 -33.11 -32.19 14.12
N ASP A 271 -33.42 -31.32 15.07
CA ASP A 271 -34.00 -30.02 14.81
C ASP A 271 -32.98 -29.03 14.15
N GLU A 272 -33.51 -28.15 13.35
CA GLU A 272 -32.72 -27.11 12.70
C GLU A 272 -32.69 -25.84 13.55
N TYR A 273 -31.53 -25.39 13.93
CA TYR A 273 -31.31 -24.12 14.59
C TYR A 273 -30.91 -23.04 13.55
N THR A 274 -31.72 -22.01 13.47
CA THR A 274 -31.47 -20.90 12.53
C THR A 274 -31.01 -19.65 13.26
N PHE A 275 -29.83 -19.15 12.89
CA PHE A 275 -29.23 -17.96 13.45
C PHE A 275 -29.25 -16.82 12.41
N LYS A 276 -29.95 -15.73 12.72
CA LYS A 276 -29.96 -14.54 11.87
C LYS A 276 -28.93 -13.54 12.40
N GLY A 277 -28.03 -13.12 11.51
CA GLY A 277 -27.08 -12.05 11.77
C GLY A 277 -27.76 -10.66 11.66
N THR A 278 -27.15 -9.69 12.27
CA THR A 278 -27.60 -8.30 12.23
C THR A 278 -26.50 -7.43 11.67
N VAL A 279 -26.77 -6.73 10.58
CA VAL A 279 -25.91 -5.72 10.00
C VAL A 279 -26.37 -4.34 10.49
N GLN A 280 -25.44 -3.54 10.99
CA GLN A 280 -25.67 -2.15 11.38
C GLN A 280 -24.70 -1.26 10.60
N ASP A 281 -25.22 -0.16 10.05
CA ASP A 281 -24.47 0.82 9.28
C ASP A 281 -23.73 0.24 8.05
N GLU A 282 -22.54 0.73 7.73
CA GLU A 282 -21.79 0.37 6.52
C GLU A 282 -21.01 -0.94 6.70
N PHE A 283 -21.64 -2.09 6.47
CA PHE A 283 -20.91 -3.38 6.43
C PHE A 283 -21.21 -4.10 5.10
N PRO A 284 -20.25 -4.14 4.14
CA PRO A 284 -20.48 -4.72 2.82
C PRO A 284 -20.75 -6.23 2.90
N GLU A 285 -21.75 -6.72 2.18
CA GLU A 285 -22.12 -8.15 2.12
C GLU A 285 -20.93 -9.04 1.73
N GLY A 286 -20.14 -8.63 0.75
CA GLY A 286 -18.94 -9.36 0.32
C GLY A 286 -17.80 -9.44 1.36
N SER A 287 -17.92 -8.72 2.49
CA SER A 287 -16.96 -8.73 3.60
C SER A 287 -17.47 -9.47 4.83
N LEU A 288 -18.67 -10.07 4.76
CA LEU A 288 -19.22 -10.85 5.87
C LEU A 288 -18.33 -12.07 6.17
N PRO A 289 -17.86 -12.24 7.41
CA PRO A 289 -17.00 -13.37 7.80
C PRO A 289 -17.72 -14.72 7.74
N THR A 290 -19.02 -14.70 7.99
CA THR A 290 -19.94 -15.83 7.87
C THR A 290 -21.25 -15.40 7.22
N GLU A 291 -22.14 -16.33 6.94
CA GLU A 291 -23.42 -16.08 6.30
C GLU A 291 -24.36 -15.30 7.25
N GLU A 292 -25.19 -14.41 6.68
CA GLU A 292 -26.18 -13.66 7.45
C GLU A 292 -27.22 -14.59 8.10
N THR A 293 -27.58 -15.65 7.39
CA THR A 293 -28.43 -16.71 7.94
C THR A 293 -27.67 -18.03 7.99
N LEU A 294 -27.43 -18.52 9.18
CA LEU A 294 -26.78 -19.80 9.45
C LEU A 294 -27.82 -20.84 9.87
N VAL A 295 -27.64 -22.07 9.41
CA VAL A 295 -28.47 -23.20 9.79
C VAL A 295 -27.55 -24.32 10.25
N PHE A 296 -27.75 -24.79 11.49
CA PHE A 296 -27.03 -25.92 12.06
C PHE A 296 -28.02 -26.96 12.59
N LYS A 297 -27.54 -28.18 12.73
CA LYS A 297 -28.18 -29.27 13.46
C LYS A 297 -27.23 -29.81 14.53
N GLU A 298 -27.73 -30.44 15.53
CA GLU A 298 -26.90 -31.20 16.47
C GLU A 298 -25.95 -32.15 15.71
N GLY A 299 -24.68 -32.18 16.10
CA GLY A 299 -23.64 -32.95 15.42
C GLY A 299 -23.02 -32.25 14.18
N ALA A 300 -23.48 -31.05 13.83
CA ALA A 300 -22.91 -30.34 12.66
C ALA A 300 -21.46 -29.95 12.92
N GLN A 301 -20.59 -30.30 11.96
CA GLN A 301 -19.19 -29.82 11.97
C GLN A 301 -19.15 -28.36 11.62
N VAL A 302 -18.58 -27.54 12.50
CA VAL A 302 -18.47 -26.09 12.36
C VAL A 302 -17.04 -25.65 12.52
N MET A 303 -16.76 -24.47 11.98
CA MET A 303 -15.48 -23.79 12.13
C MET A 303 -15.70 -22.41 12.71
N PHE A 304 -14.87 -22.05 13.67
CA PHE A 304 -14.83 -20.72 14.25
C PHE A 304 -14.24 -19.70 13.24
N VAL A 305 -14.89 -18.56 13.09
CA VAL A 305 -14.46 -17.48 12.16
C VAL A 305 -14.03 -16.22 12.89
N ALA A 306 -13.81 -16.32 14.20
CA ALA A 306 -13.20 -15.29 15.04
C ALA A 306 -12.35 -15.94 16.14
N ASN A 307 -11.40 -15.20 16.69
CA ASN A 307 -10.65 -15.62 17.87
C ASN A 307 -11.46 -15.36 19.13
N ASP A 308 -11.40 -16.28 20.07
CA ASP A 308 -11.98 -16.06 21.39
C ASP A 308 -11.12 -15.09 22.22
N PRO A 309 -11.71 -14.08 22.87
CA PRO A 309 -10.99 -13.22 23.81
C PRO A 309 -10.36 -13.96 24.98
N GLN A 310 -10.93 -15.12 25.38
CA GLN A 310 -10.45 -15.97 26.47
C GLN A 310 -9.47 -17.06 26.00
N HIS A 311 -9.16 -17.09 24.69
CA HIS A 311 -8.23 -18.05 24.08
C HIS A 311 -8.66 -19.50 24.14
N GLN A 312 -9.96 -19.81 24.26
CA GLN A 312 -10.49 -21.19 24.23
C GLN A 312 -10.38 -21.74 22.78
N TRP A 313 -10.59 -20.91 21.78
CA TRP A 313 -10.41 -21.26 20.35
C TRP A 313 -9.78 -20.10 19.56
N VAL A 314 -9.35 -20.41 18.36
CA VAL A 314 -8.83 -19.43 17.39
C VAL A 314 -9.60 -19.51 16.08
N ASN A 315 -9.51 -18.49 15.25
CA ASN A 315 -10.07 -18.50 13.90
C ASN A 315 -9.51 -19.70 13.12
N GLY A 316 -10.40 -20.56 12.60
CA GLY A 316 -10.06 -21.80 11.93
C GLY A 316 -10.14 -23.05 12.81
N SER A 317 -10.32 -22.93 14.13
CA SER A 317 -10.58 -24.08 15.00
C SER A 317 -11.86 -24.80 14.54
N LEU A 318 -11.82 -26.13 14.50
CA LEU A 318 -12.97 -26.98 14.20
C LEU A 318 -13.67 -27.40 15.49
N GLY A 319 -14.95 -27.67 15.37
CA GLY A 319 -15.78 -28.16 16.45
C GLY A 319 -17.06 -28.81 15.95
N GLN A 320 -17.77 -29.47 16.84
CA GLN A 320 -19.09 -30.05 16.62
C GLN A 320 -20.12 -29.21 17.36
N PHE A 321 -21.11 -28.71 16.65
CA PHE A 321 -22.26 -28.01 17.23
C PHE A 321 -23.11 -29.06 18.03
N LEU A 322 -23.35 -28.77 19.30
CA LEU A 322 -24.10 -29.66 20.17
C LEU A 322 -25.56 -29.18 20.29
N GLU A 323 -25.74 -27.99 20.83
CA GLU A 323 -27.07 -27.44 21.10
C GLU A 323 -27.03 -25.91 21.15
N PHE A 324 -28.18 -25.30 21.10
CA PHE A 324 -28.35 -23.86 21.31
C PHE A 324 -29.32 -23.64 22.47
N ASP A 325 -28.85 -22.91 23.45
CA ASP A 325 -29.67 -22.48 24.58
C ASP A 325 -30.33 -21.14 24.26
N GLU A 326 -31.64 -21.17 24.04
CA GLU A 326 -32.41 -19.96 23.71
C GLU A 326 -32.49 -18.97 24.88
N GLU A 327 -32.42 -19.44 26.15
CA GLU A 327 -32.50 -18.58 27.32
C GLU A 327 -31.24 -17.74 27.49
N THR A 328 -30.07 -18.35 27.31
CA THR A 328 -28.77 -17.66 27.43
C THR A 328 -28.28 -17.11 26.12
N GLY A 329 -28.81 -17.53 24.97
CA GLY A 329 -28.37 -17.15 23.63
C GLY A 329 -26.99 -17.71 23.23
N ASN A 330 -26.54 -18.78 23.91
CA ASN A 330 -25.25 -19.43 23.71
C ASN A 330 -25.39 -20.71 22.89
N ALA A 331 -24.43 -20.92 21.97
CA ALA A 331 -24.26 -22.20 21.29
C ALA A 331 -23.20 -23.05 22.01
N ALA A 332 -23.50 -24.30 22.34
CA ALA A 332 -22.51 -25.23 22.84
C ALA A 332 -21.81 -25.92 21.67
N VAL A 333 -20.48 -25.88 21.68
CA VAL A 333 -19.63 -26.46 20.64
C VAL A 333 -18.53 -27.28 21.30
N GLN A 334 -18.40 -28.53 20.90
CA GLN A 334 -17.31 -29.41 21.31
C GLN A 334 -16.14 -29.20 20.34
N LEU A 335 -14.99 -28.79 20.86
CA LEU A 335 -13.77 -28.65 20.08
C LEU A 335 -13.13 -30.02 19.78
N GLU A 336 -12.25 -30.06 18.79
CA GLU A 336 -11.41 -31.22 18.44
C GLU A 336 -10.63 -31.77 19.65
N SER A 337 -10.28 -30.93 20.63
CA SER A 337 -9.68 -31.36 21.92
C SER A 337 -10.61 -32.09 22.88
N GLY A 338 -11.89 -32.19 22.56
CA GLY A 338 -12.94 -32.71 23.44
C GLY A 338 -13.51 -31.67 24.42
N ALA A 339 -12.95 -30.48 24.52
CA ALA A 339 -13.45 -29.42 25.37
C ALA A 339 -14.76 -28.82 24.82
N ILE A 340 -15.74 -28.58 25.71
CA ILE A 340 -16.98 -27.91 25.32
C ILE A 340 -16.87 -26.42 25.62
N CYS A 341 -17.18 -25.60 24.63
CA CYS A 341 -17.16 -24.14 24.69
C CYS A 341 -18.57 -23.57 24.52
N LEU A 342 -18.89 -22.53 25.27
CA LEU A 342 -20.12 -21.75 25.10
C LEU A 342 -19.83 -20.55 24.22
N VAL A 343 -20.40 -20.56 23.04
CA VAL A 343 -20.12 -19.56 21.96
C VAL A 343 -21.24 -18.54 21.96
N GLN A 344 -20.86 -17.30 22.20
CA GLN A 344 -21.76 -16.15 22.13
C GLN A 344 -21.71 -15.49 20.76
N ARG A 345 -22.71 -14.62 20.47
CA ARG A 345 -22.66 -13.76 19.29
C ARG A 345 -21.44 -12.86 19.35
N PHE A 346 -20.75 -12.78 18.23
CA PHE A 346 -19.57 -11.94 18.05
C PHE A 346 -19.92 -10.78 17.13
N THR A 347 -19.38 -9.62 17.44
CA THR A 347 -19.56 -8.42 16.63
C THR A 347 -18.26 -8.09 15.89
N TRP A 348 -18.28 -8.20 14.56
CA TRP A 348 -17.21 -7.70 13.72
C TRP A 348 -17.44 -6.24 13.41
N GLU A 349 -16.37 -5.48 13.46
CA GLU A 349 -16.38 -4.06 13.15
C GLU A 349 -15.78 -3.81 11.77
N ASN A 350 -16.51 -3.10 10.91
CA ASN A 350 -15.94 -2.51 9.71
C ASN A 350 -15.37 -1.16 10.10
N LYS A 351 -14.06 -1.02 9.99
CA LYS A 351 -13.32 0.16 10.43
C LYS A 351 -12.82 0.96 9.24
N ARG A 352 -12.69 2.26 9.43
CA ARG A 352 -11.96 3.13 8.51
C ARG A 352 -10.88 3.90 9.26
N TYR A 353 -9.83 4.25 8.56
CA TYR A 353 -8.79 5.11 9.11
C TYR A 353 -9.20 6.58 9.03
N ILE A 354 -9.01 7.30 10.13
CA ILE A 354 -9.20 8.74 10.22
C ILE A 354 -7.92 9.40 10.78
N LEU A 355 -7.72 10.66 10.45
CA LEU A 355 -6.66 11.46 11.08
C LEU A 355 -7.28 12.28 12.22
N ASN A 356 -6.86 12.01 13.45
CA ASN A 356 -7.25 12.84 14.59
C ASN A 356 -6.60 14.24 14.45
N PRO A 357 -7.40 15.32 14.37
CA PRO A 357 -6.87 16.66 14.15
C PRO A 357 -6.10 17.22 15.34
N GLU A 358 -6.36 16.73 16.56
CA GLU A 358 -5.72 17.23 17.78
C GLU A 358 -4.36 16.58 18.01
N THR A 359 -4.29 15.25 17.89
CA THR A 359 -3.07 14.47 18.13
C THR A 359 -2.22 14.29 16.87
N ASN A 360 -2.79 14.61 15.70
CA ASN A 360 -2.20 14.32 14.38
C ASN A 360 -1.79 12.83 14.23
N SER A 361 -2.49 11.94 14.95
CA SER A 361 -2.34 10.48 14.87
C SER A 361 -3.36 9.88 13.91
N ILE A 362 -3.05 8.70 13.36
CA ILE A 362 -4.01 7.91 12.60
C ILE A 362 -4.75 7.01 13.57
N GLU A 363 -6.07 7.06 13.56
CA GLU A 363 -6.97 6.32 14.42
C GLU A 363 -7.96 5.51 13.58
N GLU A 364 -8.54 4.48 14.19
CA GLU A 364 -9.57 3.65 13.58
C GLU A 364 -10.95 4.11 14.06
N GLU A 365 -11.88 4.31 13.13
CA GLU A 365 -13.27 4.61 13.41
C GLU A 365 -14.16 3.47 12.90
N THR A 366 -15.02 2.94 13.74
CA THR A 366 -16.00 1.92 13.35
C THR A 366 -17.12 2.56 12.54
N ILE A 367 -17.30 2.11 11.29
CA ILE A 367 -18.30 2.63 10.35
C ILE A 367 -19.46 1.66 10.12
N GLY A 368 -19.39 0.46 10.65
CA GLY A 368 -20.44 -0.54 10.57
C GLY A 368 -20.13 -1.75 11.43
N ARG A 369 -21.17 -2.50 11.78
CA ARG A 369 -21.04 -3.72 12.60
C ARG A 369 -21.85 -4.85 11.99
N PHE A 370 -21.30 -6.04 12.10
CA PHE A 370 -22.01 -7.28 11.81
C PHE A 370 -21.97 -8.17 13.05
N THR A 371 -23.14 -8.56 13.57
CA THR A 371 -23.25 -9.40 14.77
C THR A 371 -23.88 -10.72 14.39
N GLN A 372 -23.17 -11.82 14.62
CA GLN A 372 -23.62 -13.18 14.35
C GLN A 372 -22.89 -14.15 15.29
N ILE A 373 -23.34 -15.41 15.40
CA ILE A 373 -22.54 -16.48 15.99
C ILE A 373 -21.30 -16.69 15.12
N PRO A 374 -20.07 -16.71 15.71
CA PRO A 374 -18.83 -16.75 14.93
C PRO A 374 -18.50 -18.16 14.41
N LEU A 375 -19.48 -18.81 13.80
CA LEU A 375 -19.42 -20.17 13.29
C LEU A 375 -19.82 -20.22 11.82
N LYS A 376 -19.37 -21.25 11.11
CA LYS A 376 -19.87 -21.65 9.79
C LYS A 376 -19.76 -23.16 9.62
N LEU A 377 -20.56 -23.76 8.74
CA LEU A 377 -20.41 -25.17 8.37
C LEU A 377 -19.01 -25.42 7.78
N ALA A 378 -18.40 -26.51 8.19
CA ALA A 378 -16.99 -26.78 7.89
C ALA A 378 -16.66 -28.24 7.55
N TRP A 379 -17.55 -28.98 6.96
CA TRP A 379 -17.16 -30.23 6.29
C TRP A 379 -16.35 -29.97 5.04
N ALA A 380 -16.67 -28.84 4.34
CA ALA A 380 -15.89 -28.41 3.20
C ALA A 380 -15.80 -26.88 3.10
N ILE A 381 -14.63 -26.39 2.68
CA ILE A 381 -14.40 -24.98 2.31
C ILE A 381 -13.57 -24.90 1.03
N THR A 382 -13.58 -23.74 0.38
CA THR A 382 -12.71 -23.55 -0.78
C THR A 382 -11.25 -23.30 -0.37
N ILE A 383 -10.30 -23.72 -1.19
CA ILE A 383 -8.87 -23.45 -1.02
C ILE A 383 -8.61 -21.96 -0.77
N HIS A 384 -9.31 -21.07 -1.46
CA HIS A 384 -9.20 -19.61 -1.25
C HIS A 384 -9.59 -19.19 0.17
N LYS A 385 -10.69 -19.74 0.70
CA LYS A 385 -11.17 -19.42 2.06
C LYS A 385 -10.33 -20.08 3.16
N SER A 386 -9.50 -21.10 2.82
CA SER A 386 -8.58 -21.72 3.76
C SER A 386 -7.26 -20.97 3.91
N GLN A 387 -7.03 -19.91 3.11
CA GLN A 387 -5.80 -19.13 3.18
C GLN A 387 -5.60 -18.53 4.57
N GLY A 388 -4.40 -18.62 5.12
CA GLY A 388 -4.09 -18.23 6.49
C GLY A 388 -4.44 -19.27 7.58
N LEU A 389 -5.37 -20.21 7.31
CA LEU A 389 -5.79 -21.25 8.26
C LEU A 389 -4.83 -22.45 8.29
N THR A 390 -4.97 -23.28 9.31
CA THR A 390 -4.18 -24.52 9.48
C THR A 390 -5.02 -25.55 10.20
N PHE A 391 -4.97 -26.80 9.76
CA PHE A 391 -5.77 -27.90 10.26
C PHE A 391 -4.88 -29.11 10.57
N GLU A 392 -5.31 -29.93 11.50
CA GLU A 392 -4.66 -31.22 11.81
C GLU A 392 -4.98 -32.24 10.71
N HIS A 393 -6.26 -32.35 10.33
CA HIS A 393 -6.75 -33.30 9.33
C HIS A 393 -7.40 -32.59 8.16
N VAL A 394 -6.93 -32.86 6.95
CA VAL A 394 -7.37 -32.23 5.72
C VAL A 394 -7.59 -33.26 4.62
N THR A 395 -8.76 -33.25 4.02
CA THR A 395 -9.00 -33.93 2.72
C THR A 395 -8.92 -32.90 1.60
N VAL A 396 -8.06 -33.12 0.62
CA VAL A 396 -7.95 -32.22 -0.54
C VAL A 396 -8.68 -32.80 -1.73
N ASP A 397 -9.70 -32.08 -2.18
CA ASP A 397 -10.48 -32.39 -3.37
C ASP A 397 -10.14 -31.39 -4.50
N PHE A 398 -9.22 -31.78 -5.36
CA PHE A 398 -8.87 -30.99 -6.54
C PHE A 398 -9.90 -31.08 -7.68
N CYS A 399 -11.00 -31.82 -7.48
CA CYS A 399 -11.99 -32.06 -8.55
C CYS A 399 -11.33 -32.56 -9.85
N ASN A 400 -11.49 -31.85 -10.95
CA ASN A 400 -10.88 -32.17 -12.24
C ASN A 400 -9.45 -31.63 -12.40
N GLY A 401 -8.87 -31.01 -11.39
CA GLY A 401 -7.53 -30.39 -11.39
C GLY A 401 -7.51 -29.01 -10.76
N THR A 402 -6.32 -28.48 -10.59
CA THR A 402 -6.11 -27.08 -10.28
C THR A 402 -6.27 -26.25 -11.55
N PHE A 403 -6.72 -25.00 -11.41
CA PHE A 403 -6.93 -24.10 -12.55
C PHE A 403 -6.18 -22.77 -12.42
N ALA A 404 -5.54 -22.52 -11.27
CA ALA A 404 -4.76 -21.32 -11.01
C ALA A 404 -3.43 -21.69 -10.34
N ALA A 405 -2.41 -20.87 -10.57
CA ALA A 405 -1.11 -21.05 -9.96
C ALA A 405 -1.21 -20.98 -8.43
N GLY A 406 -0.42 -21.80 -7.74
CA GLY A 406 -0.33 -21.87 -6.30
C GLY A 406 -1.45 -22.64 -5.59
N GLN A 407 -2.54 -23.03 -6.26
CA GLN A 407 -3.67 -23.71 -5.61
C GLN A 407 -3.25 -25.02 -4.93
N ALA A 408 -2.44 -25.86 -5.61
CA ALA A 408 -1.94 -27.09 -5.03
C ALA A 408 -1.11 -26.83 -3.76
N TYR A 409 -0.17 -25.92 -3.85
CA TYR A 409 0.67 -25.54 -2.71
C TYR A 409 -0.15 -24.98 -1.54
N VAL A 410 -1.10 -24.09 -1.81
CA VAL A 410 -1.97 -23.52 -0.77
C VAL A 410 -2.78 -24.62 -0.07
N ALA A 411 -3.41 -25.53 -0.83
CA ALA A 411 -4.24 -26.60 -0.26
C ALA A 411 -3.42 -27.54 0.64
N LEU A 412 -2.31 -28.05 0.13
CA LEU A 412 -1.46 -29.01 0.85
C LEU A 412 -0.80 -28.34 2.07
N SER A 413 -0.39 -27.09 1.97
CA SER A 413 0.23 -26.34 3.08
C SER A 413 -0.74 -25.98 4.22
N ARG A 414 -2.04 -26.27 4.09
CA ARG A 414 -3.02 -26.11 5.19
C ARG A 414 -2.88 -27.19 6.24
N CYS A 415 -2.39 -28.38 5.89
CA CYS A 415 -2.15 -29.46 6.82
C CYS A 415 -0.85 -29.26 7.59
N ARG A 416 -0.82 -29.71 8.86
CA ARG A 416 0.38 -29.65 9.69
C ARG A 416 1.38 -30.76 9.41
N SER A 417 0.91 -31.93 9.00
CA SER A 417 1.72 -33.12 8.73
C SER A 417 1.22 -33.88 7.50
N LEU A 418 2.08 -34.72 6.96
CA LEU A 418 1.72 -35.59 5.86
C LEU A 418 0.67 -36.64 6.29
N GLU A 419 0.74 -37.12 7.51
CA GLU A 419 -0.19 -38.11 8.07
C GLU A 419 -1.63 -37.60 8.18
N GLY A 420 -1.81 -36.31 8.50
CA GLY A 420 -3.12 -35.68 8.60
C GLY A 420 -3.76 -35.34 7.25
N MET A 421 -3.05 -35.56 6.14
CA MET A 421 -3.52 -35.21 4.80
C MET A 421 -4.13 -36.42 4.09
N ARG A 422 -5.22 -36.17 3.37
CA ARG A 422 -5.85 -37.14 2.45
C ARG A 422 -6.16 -36.49 1.12
N LEU A 423 -6.17 -37.29 0.07
CA LEU A 423 -6.49 -36.84 -1.30
C LEU A 423 -7.72 -37.62 -1.79
N THR A 424 -8.69 -36.95 -2.39
CA THR A 424 -9.88 -37.63 -2.99
C THR A 424 -9.54 -38.34 -4.30
N ARG A 425 -8.44 -37.96 -4.94
CA ARG A 425 -7.89 -38.60 -6.14
C ARG A 425 -6.37 -38.52 -6.15
N PRO A 426 -5.68 -39.32 -6.94
CA PRO A 426 -4.24 -39.21 -7.09
C PRO A 426 -3.82 -37.81 -7.56
N PHE A 427 -2.86 -37.23 -6.85
CA PHE A 427 -2.19 -35.98 -7.20
C PHE A 427 -1.26 -36.23 -8.38
N ARG A 428 -1.21 -35.32 -9.31
CA ARG A 428 -0.41 -35.43 -10.54
C ARG A 428 0.42 -34.19 -10.76
N LYS A 429 1.54 -34.32 -11.48
CA LYS A 429 2.43 -33.17 -11.77
C LYS A 429 1.72 -32.01 -12.46
N TYR A 430 0.73 -32.26 -13.28
CA TYR A 430 -0.03 -31.18 -13.92
C TYR A 430 -0.95 -30.41 -12.96
N ASP A 431 -1.18 -30.93 -11.75
CA ASP A 431 -1.86 -30.18 -10.68
C ASP A 431 -0.94 -29.07 -10.11
N ILE A 432 0.37 -29.14 -10.39
CA ILE A 432 1.34 -28.13 -9.97
C ILE A 432 1.43 -27.05 -11.06
N ILE A 433 0.66 -26.00 -10.88
CA ILE A 433 0.73 -24.84 -11.79
C ILE A 433 1.59 -23.77 -11.12
N ILE A 434 2.67 -23.39 -11.77
CA ILE A 434 3.57 -22.32 -11.34
C ILE A 434 3.77 -21.29 -12.45
N ARG A 435 4.24 -20.12 -12.08
CA ARG A 435 4.63 -19.07 -13.02
C ARG A 435 6.15 -18.90 -12.99
N PRO A 436 6.87 -19.21 -14.09
CA PRO A 436 8.33 -19.12 -14.12
C PRO A 436 8.89 -17.75 -13.76
N GLU A 437 8.19 -16.67 -14.14
CA GLU A 437 8.56 -15.29 -13.80
C GLU A 437 8.66 -15.02 -12.29
N ILE A 438 7.95 -15.80 -11.47
CA ILE A 438 8.05 -15.69 -10.01
C ILE A 438 9.43 -16.18 -9.54
N ILE A 439 9.92 -17.29 -10.10
CA ILE A 439 11.23 -17.84 -9.73
C ILE A 439 12.32 -16.82 -10.05
N GLU A 440 12.28 -16.22 -11.24
CA GLU A 440 13.22 -15.16 -11.65
C GLU A 440 13.15 -13.94 -10.72
N TYR A 441 11.94 -13.56 -10.30
CA TYR A 441 11.76 -12.44 -9.39
C TYR A 441 12.37 -12.72 -8.01
N TYR A 442 12.23 -13.94 -7.49
CA TYR A 442 12.82 -14.33 -6.20
C TYR A 442 14.36 -14.43 -6.23
N GLN A 443 14.99 -14.62 -7.39
CA GLN A 443 16.45 -14.56 -7.51
C GLN A 443 17.01 -13.17 -7.17
N GLN A 444 16.17 -12.13 -7.10
CA GLN A 444 16.52 -10.78 -6.67
C GLN A 444 16.36 -10.57 -5.15
N ALA A 445 16.06 -11.63 -4.38
CA ALA A 445 15.95 -11.55 -2.93
C ALA A 445 17.26 -10.97 -2.32
N GLY A 446 17.09 -10.02 -1.41
CA GLY A 446 18.21 -9.40 -0.73
C GLY A 446 18.90 -10.37 0.24
N ASN A 447 20.17 -10.19 0.39
CA ASN A 447 20.98 -10.87 1.41
C ASN A 447 21.38 -9.87 2.53
N GLU A 448 22.04 -10.37 3.54
CA GLU A 448 22.51 -9.57 4.66
C GLU A 448 23.39 -8.39 4.23
N GLU A 449 24.31 -8.62 3.28
CA GLU A 449 25.22 -7.59 2.77
C GLU A 449 24.43 -6.43 2.13
N LEU A 450 23.45 -6.74 1.28
CA LEU A 450 22.58 -5.74 0.67
C LEU A 450 21.80 -4.96 1.72
N PHE A 451 21.27 -5.64 2.75
CA PHE A 451 20.50 -4.98 3.81
C PHE A 451 21.37 -4.03 4.62
N GLN A 452 22.58 -4.42 4.94
CA GLN A 452 23.55 -3.57 5.63
C GLN A 452 23.94 -2.37 4.77
N GLU A 453 24.23 -2.58 3.48
CA GLU A 453 24.55 -1.48 2.54
C GLU A 453 23.40 -0.45 2.48
N ILE A 454 22.15 -0.89 2.36
CA ILE A 454 20.99 0.00 2.31
C ILE A 454 20.81 0.77 3.63
N LEU A 455 21.03 0.13 4.76
CA LEU A 455 20.94 0.79 6.08
C LEU A 455 22.03 1.85 6.25
N GLU A 456 23.27 1.54 5.84
CA GLU A 456 24.37 2.51 5.85
C GLU A 456 24.10 3.69 4.93
N GLU A 457 23.60 3.43 3.73
CA GLU A 457 23.22 4.49 2.80
C GLU A 457 22.11 5.39 3.38
N SER A 458 21.08 4.82 3.99
CA SER A 458 19.99 5.56 4.63
C SER A 458 20.49 6.39 5.82
N LYS A 459 21.38 5.82 6.63
CA LYS A 459 22.03 6.52 7.75
C LYS A 459 22.84 7.70 7.23
N ALA A 460 23.69 7.47 6.23
CA ALA A 460 24.48 8.52 5.61
C ALA A 460 23.58 9.65 5.07
N LEU A 461 22.54 9.32 4.32
CA LEU A 461 21.57 10.30 3.79
C LEU A 461 20.95 11.14 4.90
N SER A 462 20.51 10.51 6.00
CA SER A 462 19.96 11.21 7.16
C SER A 462 20.95 12.21 7.76
N LEU A 463 22.21 11.79 7.96
CA LEU A 463 23.27 12.65 8.46
C LEU A 463 23.59 13.82 7.52
N TYR A 464 23.62 13.59 6.20
CA TYR A 464 23.78 14.66 5.20
C TYR A 464 22.63 15.67 5.26
N LEU A 465 21.39 15.22 5.41
CA LEU A 465 20.22 16.10 5.56
C LEU A 465 20.29 16.90 6.87
N GLN A 466 20.72 16.29 7.96
CA GLN A 466 20.93 16.98 9.24
C GLN A 466 22.03 18.04 9.11
N SER A 467 23.14 17.71 8.44
CA SER A 467 24.22 18.67 8.16
C SER A 467 23.71 19.87 7.37
N ILE A 468 22.94 19.62 6.27
CA ILE A 468 22.34 20.70 5.47
C ILE A 468 21.37 21.55 6.29
N ASN A 469 20.56 20.94 7.15
CA ASN A 469 19.64 21.67 8.02
C ASN A 469 20.40 22.53 9.05
N ALA A 470 21.46 22.00 9.66
CA ALA A 470 22.33 22.76 10.55
C ALA A 470 22.98 23.95 9.84
N LEU A 471 23.42 23.79 8.57
CA LEU A 471 23.90 24.91 7.75
C LEU A 471 22.80 25.98 7.54
N ASN A 472 21.59 25.54 7.25
CA ASN A 472 20.46 26.47 7.04
C ASN A 472 20.12 27.27 8.31
N GLU A 473 20.35 26.70 9.49
CA GLU A 473 20.13 27.33 10.80
C GLU A 473 21.36 28.12 11.29
N GLY A 474 22.45 28.15 10.52
CA GLY A 474 23.70 28.85 10.88
C GLY A 474 24.58 28.08 11.89
N ARG A 475 24.26 26.84 12.24
CA ARG A 475 24.99 25.98 13.17
C ARG A 475 26.14 25.26 12.46
N LEU A 476 27.20 26.03 12.16
CA LEU A 476 28.32 25.54 11.32
C LEU A 476 29.07 24.35 11.94
N VAL A 477 29.33 24.40 13.25
CA VAL A 477 30.05 23.33 13.96
C VAL A 477 29.28 22.02 13.91
N ASP A 478 27.98 22.08 14.20
CA ASP A 478 27.11 20.89 14.13
C ASP A 478 27.02 20.34 12.71
N SER A 479 26.98 21.23 11.72
CA SER A 479 26.96 20.83 10.31
C SER A 479 28.24 20.08 9.91
N ILE A 480 29.41 20.58 10.28
CA ILE A 480 30.69 19.94 9.97
C ILE A 480 30.82 18.59 10.72
N SER A 481 30.41 18.53 11.97
CA SER A 481 30.43 17.31 12.76
C SER A 481 29.56 16.21 12.11
N THR A 482 28.29 16.54 11.82
CA THR A 482 27.36 15.60 11.16
C THR A 482 27.79 15.24 9.74
N LEU A 483 28.42 16.16 9.01
CA LEU A 483 29.00 15.85 7.69
C LEU A 483 30.16 14.85 7.80
N SER A 484 31.02 15.02 8.79
CA SER A 484 32.13 14.08 9.02
C SER A 484 31.64 12.67 9.33
N GLU A 485 30.61 12.54 10.18
CA GLU A 485 29.95 11.27 10.45
C GLU A 485 29.29 10.67 9.19
N ALA A 486 28.64 11.51 8.39
CA ALA A 486 28.03 11.09 7.13
C ALA A 486 29.05 10.51 6.15
N LEU A 487 30.20 11.18 5.99
CA LEU A 487 31.29 10.74 5.12
C LEU A 487 31.93 9.43 5.59
N GLN A 488 32.01 9.19 6.89
CA GLN A 488 32.48 7.92 7.46
C GLN A 488 31.51 6.77 7.20
N SER A 489 30.20 7.05 7.20
CA SER A 489 29.18 6.03 6.91
C SER A 489 29.14 5.68 5.42
N LYS A 490 28.96 6.66 4.53
CA LYS A 490 29.02 6.49 3.06
C LYS A 490 29.37 7.80 2.39
N ASN A 491 30.37 7.80 1.51
CA ASN A 491 30.74 9.01 0.74
C ASN A 491 29.74 9.24 -0.40
N MET A 492 28.69 10.01 -0.14
CA MET A 492 27.71 10.39 -1.17
C MET A 492 28.15 11.59 -2.03
N LEU A 493 29.25 12.28 -1.65
CA LEU A 493 29.79 13.40 -2.43
C LEU A 493 30.40 12.96 -3.77
N ASP A 494 30.61 11.65 -3.96
CA ASP A 494 31.01 11.11 -5.27
C ASP A 494 29.88 11.20 -6.31
N SER A 495 28.62 11.26 -5.87
CA SER A 495 27.51 11.56 -6.74
C SER A 495 27.56 13.02 -7.20
N PRO A 496 27.64 13.31 -8.54
CA PRO A 496 27.70 14.68 -9.05
C PRO A 496 26.49 15.52 -8.62
N ARG A 497 25.32 14.89 -8.49
CA ARG A 497 24.06 15.53 -8.11
C ARG A 497 24.09 15.97 -6.64
N PHE A 498 24.50 15.08 -5.76
CA PHE A 498 24.60 15.37 -4.34
C PHE A 498 25.69 16.38 -4.03
N ARG A 499 26.86 16.22 -4.67
CA ARG A 499 28.00 17.17 -4.57
C ARG A 499 27.54 18.59 -4.94
N ARG A 500 26.83 18.75 -6.05
CA ARG A 500 26.33 20.06 -6.51
C ARG A 500 25.43 20.71 -5.46
N LEU A 501 24.47 19.94 -4.92
CA LEU A 501 23.55 20.40 -3.88
C LEU A 501 24.32 20.92 -2.65
N PHE A 502 25.29 20.14 -2.20
CA PHE A 502 26.07 20.47 -0.99
C PHE A 502 27.00 21.66 -1.20
N ILE A 503 27.68 21.71 -2.33
CA ILE A 503 28.59 22.82 -2.68
C ILE A 503 27.80 24.13 -2.84
N ASN A 504 26.65 24.10 -3.48
CA ASN A 504 25.81 25.29 -3.61
C ASN A 504 25.37 25.83 -2.24
N LYS A 505 25.13 24.95 -1.28
CA LYS A 505 24.83 25.35 0.11
C LYS A 505 26.01 26.00 0.80
N LEU A 506 27.21 25.45 0.64
CA LEU A 506 28.43 26.04 1.21
C LEU A 506 28.71 27.42 0.64
N TYR A 507 28.60 27.60 -0.67
CA TYR A 507 28.76 28.93 -1.28
C TYR A 507 27.79 29.97 -0.74
N GLN A 508 26.57 29.59 -0.40
CA GLN A 508 25.61 30.50 0.21
C GLN A 508 26.05 30.97 1.60
N VAL A 509 26.49 30.03 2.45
CA VAL A 509 27.02 30.34 3.78
C VAL A 509 28.26 31.23 3.66
N GLU A 510 29.16 30.92 2.75
CA GLU A 510 30.36 31.72 2.49
C GLU A 510 30.01 33.17 2.09
N ARG A 511 29.03 33.34 1.20
CA ARG A 511 28.57 34.69 0.81
C ARG A 511 27.93 35.45 1.96
N VAL A 512 27.12 34.80 2.79
CA VAL A 512 26.55 35.41 4.00
C VAL A 512 27.68 35.89 4.92
N ILE A 513 28.70 35.06 5.16
CA ILE A 513 29.84 35.43 5.98
C ILE A 513 30.65 36.61 5.36
N GLN A 514 30.90 36.56 4.06
CA GLN A 514 31.59 37.67 3.37
C GLN A 514 30.79 38.97 3.42
N THR A 515 29.46 38.87 3.35
CA THR A 515 28.60 40.05 3.44
C THR A 515 28.58 40.62 4.85
N LEU A 516 28.49 39.79 5.87
CA LEU A 516 28.59 40.25 7.28
C LEU A 516 29.93 40.91 7.56
N LYS A 517 31.02 40.42 6.96
CA LYS A 517 32.34 41.06 7.05
C LYS A 517 32.39 42.38 6.30
N LYS A 518 31.67 42.57 5.20
CA LYS A 518 31.59 43.84 4.47
C LYS A 518 30.62 44.86 5.09
N GLN A 519 29.58 44.41 5.79
CA GLN A 519 28.62 45.25 6.49
C GLN A 519 29.22 45.97 7.70
N SER A 520 30.30 45.46 8.30
CA SER A 520 31.06 46.21 9.32
C SER A 520 31.78 47.44 8.75
N LEU A 521 31.68 47.71 7.47
CA LEU A 521 32.42 48.72 6.75
C LEU A 521 31.59 49.75 5.92
N ALA A 522 30.26 49.57 5.76
CA ALA A 522 29.45 50.57 5.00
C ALA A 522 27.92 50.35 5.14
N ASP A 523 27.24 51.28 5.83
CA ASP A 523 25.77 51.31 6.11
C ASP A 523 24.87 51.60 4.89
N ASN A 524 25.36 51.77 3.66
CA ASN A 524 24.57 52.21 2.52
C ASN A 524 24.39 51.19 1.36
N LYS A 525 24.72 49.89 1.56
CA LYS A 525 24.57 48.86 0.51
C LYS A 525 23.66 47.71 0.91
N MET A 526 22.87 47.85 1.96
CA MET A 526 22.12 46.74 2.54
C MET A 526 20.99 46.20 1.60
N GLU A 527 20.30 47.12 0.93
CA GLU A 527 19.12 46.78 0.12
C GLU A 527 19.49 46.02 -1.18
N ASP A 528 20.56 46.44 -1.87
CA ASP A 528 21.08 45.76 -3.09
C ASP A 528 21.62 44.37 -2.74
N THR A 529 22.23 44.21 -1.58
CA THR A 529 22.83 42.97 -1.13
C THR A 529 21.75 41.95 -0.75
N LEU A 530 20.70 42.39 -0.04
CA LEU A 530 19.56 41.55 0.30
C LEU A 530 18.83 41.04 -0.94
N THR A 531 18.75 41.88 -1.97
CA THR A 531 18.14 41.52 -3.26
C THR A 531 18.98 40.45 -3.96
N SER A 532 20.31 40.59 -3.98
CA SER A 532 21.19 39.58 -4.55
C SER A 532 21.07 38.21 -3.86
N PHE A 533 21.04 38.19 -2.53
CA PHE A 533 20.84 36.94 -1.80
C PHE A 533 19.45 36.33 -1.99
N SER A 534 18.44 37.19 -2.11
CA SER A 534 17.10 36.72 -2.42
C SER A 534 17.08 36.02 -3.79
N GLU A 535 17.74 36.59 -4.80
CA GLU A 535 17.85 35.96 -6.12
C GLU A 535 18.56 34.61 -6.08
N GLU A 536 19.60 34.45 -5.28
CA GLU A 536 20.29 33.18 -5.10
C GLU A 536 19.40 32.12 -4.45
N TYR A 537 18.63 32.50 -3.45
CA TYR A 537 17.66 31.58 -2.85
C TYR A 537 16.55 31.22 -3.85
N ILE A 538 16.18 32.13 -4.77
CA ILE A 538 15.26 31.82 -5.87
C ILE A 538 15.88 30.79 -6.82
N GLU A 539 17.13 30.99 -7.25
CA GLU A 539 17.83 30.05 -8.12
C GLU A 539 17.97 28.67 -7.49
N MET A 540 18.26 28.61 -6.19
CA MET A 540 18.26 27.34 -5.48
C MET A 540 16.91 26.66 -5.45
N GLY A 541 15.87 27.42 -5.21
CA GLY A 541 14.52 26.89 -5.26
C GLY A 541 14.21 26.32 -6.64
N ASP A 542 14.63 27.01 -7.69
CA ASP A 542 14.48 26.57 -9.08
C ASP A 542 15.26 25.28 -9.35
N GLN A 543 16.51 25.16 -8.87
CA GLN A 543 17.30 23.93 -8.97
C GLN A 543 16.66 22.75 -8.20
N CYS A 544 16.11 23.02 -7.00
CA CYS A 544 15.39 22.00 -6.26
C CYS A 544 14.14 21.51 -7.00
N LEU A 545 13.48 22.35 -7.78
CA LEU A 545 12.32 21.96 -8.59
C LEU A 545 12.68 21.04 -9.76
N GLU A 546 13.90 21.12 -10.28
CA GLU A 546 14.41 20.23 -11.34
C GLU A 546 14.74 18.82 -10.79
N GLU A 547 14.86 18.69 -9.47
CA GLU A 547 15.16 17.43 -8.81
C GLU A 547 13.89 16.66 -8.42
N ILE A 548 13.95 15.31 -8.52
CA ILE A 548 12.82 14.44 -8.16
C ILE A 548 12.49 14.62 -6.68
N GLY A 549 11.29 15.17 -6.37
CA GLY A 549 10.82 15.37 -5.00
C GLY A 549 11.25 16.65 -4.31
N GLY A 550 11.87 17.59 -5.01
CA GLY A 550 12.43 18.82 -4.45
C GLY A 550 11.44 19.91 -3.99
N TYR A 551 10.10 19.67 -4.05
CA TYR A 551 9.10 20.71 -3.75
C TYR A 551 9.22 21.35 -2.37
N GLN A 552 9.46 20.55 -1.34
CA GLN A 552 9.62 21.07 0.03
C GLN A 552 10.93 21.86 0.20
N ALA A 553 11.99 21.43 -0.44
CA ALA A 553 13.26 22.15 -0.45
C ALA A 553 13.15 23.46 -1.23
N ALA A 554 12.49 23.43 -2.38
CA ALA A 554 12.19 24.62 -3.17
C ALA A 554 11.34 25.63 -2.37
N LEU A 555 10.29 25.17 -1.70
CA LEU A 555 9.42 26.01 -0.88
C LEU A 555 10.22 26.75 0.21
N ARG A 556 11.08 26.02 0.95
CA ARG A 556 11.96 26.61 1.97
C ARG A 556 12.93 27.64 1.40
N SER A 557 13.45 27.39 0.20
CA SER A 557 14.36 28.32 -0.46
C SER A 557 13.64 29.62 -0.84
N TYR A 558 12.43 29.54 -1.39
CA TYR A 558 11.64 30.73 -1.71
C TYR A 558 11.16 31.46 -0.46
N GLU A 559 10.86 30.77 0.63
CA GLU A 559 10.57 31.39 1.92
C GLU A 559 11.75 32.18 2.48
N LYS A 560 12.96 31.67 2.32
CA LYS A 560 14.18 32.38 2.68
C LYS A 560 14.42 33.59 1.78
N ALA A 561 14.18 33.47 0.48
CA ALA A 561 14.22 34.61 -0.43
C ALA A 561 13.25 35.71 0.01
N LEU A 562 12.03 35.34 0.39
CA LEU A 562 11.01 36.28 0.86
C LEU A 562 11.29 36.83 2.27
N ALA A 563 12.00 36.10 3.13
CA ALA A 563 12.48 36.64 4.40
C ALA A 563 13.49 37.76 4.22
N LEU A 564 14.29 37.72 3.14
CA LEU A 564 15.25 38.77 2.75
C LEU A 564 14.58 39.92 1.99
N THR A 565 13.74 39.58 1.02
CA THR A 565 13.00 40.54 0.18
C THR A 565 11.52 40.16 0.13
N PRO A 566 10.70 40.60 1.12
CA PRO A 566 9.30 40.16 1.27
C PRO A 566 8.39 40.47 0.07
N LYS A 567 8.75 41.48 -0.73
CA LYS A 567 7.99 41.92 -1.91
C LYS A 567 8.61 41.48 -3.23
N ASN A 568 9.51 40.52 -3.26
CA ASN A 568 10.09 40.01 -4.50
C ASN A 568 9.06 39.25 -5.33
N PRO A 569 8.63 39.78 -6.50
CA PRO A 569 7.55 39.18 -7.27
C PRO A 569 7.94 37.82 -7.87
N LYS A 570 9.22 37.62 -8.19
CA LYS A 570 9.73 36.35 -8.72
C LYS A 570 9.68 35.26 -7.63
N ALA A 571 10.11 35.57 -6.40
CA ALA A 571 10.04 34.63 -5.26
C ALA A 571 8.59 34.28 -4.92
N LEU A 572 7.68 35.27 -4.91
CA LEU A 572 6.25 35.07 -4.67
C LEU A 572 5.63 34.16 -5.73
N ALA A 573 5.95 34.40 -7.01
CA ALA A 573 5.48 33.57 -8.12
C ALA A 573 5.98 32.12 -8.01
N ARG A 574 7.27 31.94 -7.70
CA ARG A 574 7.89 30.62 -7.54
C ARG A 574 7.34 29.85 -6.33
N LYS A 575 7.19 30.53 -5.18
CA LYS A 575 6.54 29.94 -4.01
C LYS A 575 5.11 29.50 -4.33
N ALA A 576 4.33 30.34 -4.96
CA ALA A 576 2.97 30.02 -5.38
C ALA A 576 2.89 28.85 -6.37
N LYS A 577 3.83 28.78 -7.32
CA LYS A 577 3.96 27.64 -8.23
C LYS A 577 4.13 26.34 -7.46
N VAL A 578 4.99 26.30 -6.45
CA VAL A 578 5.20 25.10 -5.62
C VAL A 578 3.97 24.77 -4.80
N LEU A 579 3.34 25.76 -4.15
CA LEU A 579 2.10 25.56 -3.41
C LEU A 579 0.99 25.00 -4.31
N ARG A 580 0.88 25.48 -5.53
CA ARG A 580 -0.04 24.97 -6.55
C ARG A 580 0.25 23.51 -6.90
N LEU A 581 1.50 23.16 -7.13
CA LEU A 581 1.94 21.78 -7.43
C LEU A 581 1.72 20.83 -6.25
N LEU A 582 1.80 21.34 -5.02
CA LEU A 582 1.47 20.60 -3.78
C LEU A 582 -0.05 20.49 -3.52
N GLY A 583 -0.89 21.13 -4.34
CA GLY A 583 -2.34 21.14 -4.17
C GLY A 583 -2.84 22.11 -3.08
N SER A 584 -1.96 22.95 -2.50
CA SER A 584 -2.31 23.99 -1.53
C SER A 584 -2.84 25.24 -2.26
N TYR A 585 -3.94 25.06 -2.99
CA TYR A 585 -4.49 26.12 -3.87
C TYR A 585 -4.98 27.36 -3.09
N GLU A 586 -5.51 27.19 -1.89
CA GLU A 586 -6.00 28.29 -1.05
C GLU A 586 -4.85 29.19 -0.60
N GLU A 587 -3.74 28.58 -0.17
CA GLU A 587 -2.54 29.33 0.23
C GLU A 587 -1.88 30.04 -0.99
N ALA A 588 -1.77 29.34 -2.11
CA ALA A 588 -1.26 29.92 -3.36
C ALA A 588 -2.12 31.09 -3.83
N LEU A 589 -3.45 30.96 -3.76
CA LEU A 589 -4.38 32.01 -4.14
C LEU A 589 -4.28 33.23 -3.24
N ALA A 590 -4.22 33.04 -1.91
CA ALA A 590 -4.08 34.14 -0.94
C ALA A 590 -2.79 34.92 -1.21
N LEU A 591 -1.66 34.21 -1.32
CA LEU A 591 -0.35 34.81 -1.60
C LEU A 591 -0.34 35.61 -2.90
N LEU A 592 -0.85 35.02 -3.98
CA LEU A 592 -0.84 35.67 -5.30
C LEU A 592 -1.85 36.82 -5.40
N THR A 593 -3.00 36.73 -4.74
CA THR A 593 -4.02 37.80 -4.78
C THR A 593 -3.49 39.05 -4.09
N GLU A 594 -2.82 38.91 -2.95
CA GLU A 594 -2.17 40.04 -2.27
C GLU A 594 -1.04 40.64 -3.12
N ALA A 595 -0.17 39.78 -3.67
CA ALA A 595 0.96 40.22 -4.48
C ALA A 595 0.52 40.86 -5.81
N TYR A 596 -0.55 40.39 -6.42
CA TYR A 596 -1.06 40.88 -7.70
C TYR A 596 -1.49 42.37 -7.66
N GLN A 597 -1.93 42.87 -6.51
CA GLN A 597 -2.28 44.29 -6.35
C GLN A 597 -1.11 45.23 -6.67
N ASN A 598 0.10 44.78 -6.35
CA ASN A 598 1.32 45.59 -6.55
C ASN A 598 2.11 45.19 -7.80
N PHE A 599 1.96 43.93 -8.27
CA PHE A 599 2.80 43.35 -9.34
C PHE A 599 2.00 42.75 -10.50
N TYR A 600 0.83 43.31 -10.80
CA TYR A 600 -0.08 42.79 -11.85
C TYR A 600 0.55 42.71 -13.25
N ARG A 601 1.63 43.47 -13.54
CA ARG A 601 2.38 43.42 -14.79
C ARG A 601 3.48 42.35 -14.80
N HIS A 602 3.79 41.76 -13.67
CA HIS A 602 4.85 40.74 -13.61
C HIS A 602 4.36 39.44 -14.23
N LEU A 603 5.03 39.04 -15.32
CA LEU A 603 4.60 37.90 -16.16
C LEU A 603 4.38 36.64 -15.36
N GLU A 604 5.40 36.20 -14.63
CA GLU A 604 5.37 34.93 -13.92
C GLU A 604 4.35 34.91 -12.78
N LEU A 605 4.24 35.98 -11.99
CA LEU A 605 3.30 36.09 -10.88
C LEU A 605 1.85 36.02 -11.38
N SER A 606 1.53 36.84 -12.38
CA SER A 606 0.18 36.89 -12.93
C SER A 606 -0.19 35.61 -13.69
N MET A 607 0.79 34.97 -14.32
CA MET A 607 0.61 33.65 -14.92
C MET A 607 0.25 32.59 -13.86
N GLN A 608 0.98 32.54 -12.73
CA GLN A 608 0.67 31.61 -11.65
C GLN A 608 -0.71 31.86 -11.04
N LEU A 609 -1.13 33.12 -10.89
CA LEU A 609 -2.48 33.46 -10.43
C LEU A 609 -3.55 32.93 -11.40
N GLY A 610 -3.35 33.12 -12.69
CA GLY A 610 -4.24 32.57 -13.71
C GLY A 610 -4.32 31.05 -13.65
N LEU A 611 -3.18 30.37 -13.52
CA LEU A 611 -3.12 28.90 -13.39
C LEU A 611 -3.78 28.38 -12.11
N VAL A 612 -3.62 29.06 -10.96
CA VAL A 612 -4.34 28.72 -9.73
C VAL A 612 -5.86 28.85 -9.91
N TYR A 613 -6.32 29.93 -10.58
CA TYR A 613 -7.75 30.07 -10.87
C TYR A 613 -8.29 28.96 -11.79
N ILE A 614 -7.49 28.46 -12.75
CA ILE A 614 -7.84 27.32 -13.59
C ILE A 614 -7.98 26.05 -12.70
N ASP A 615 -6.99 25.79 -11.86
CA ASP A 615 -6.97 24.59 -11.02
C ASP A 615 -8.13 24.51 -10.02
N ILE A 616 -8.63 25.67 -9.55
CA ILE A 616 -9.81 25.77 -8.67
C ILE A 616 -11.12 25.97 -9.44
N ASN A 617 -11.11 25.77 -10.77
CA ASN A 617 -12.27 25.86 -11.66
C ASN A 617 -12.96 27.23 -11.72
N LYS A 618 -12.21 28.33 -11.54
CA LYS A 618 -12.65 29.72 -11.68
C LYS A 618 -12.16 30.34 -13.01
N GLN A 619 -12.61 29.78 -14.10
CA GLN A 619 -12.08 30.03 -15.45
C GLN A 619 -12.27 31.47 -15.93
N GLU A 620 -13.39 32.14 -15.59
CA GLU A 620 -13.60 33.54 -15.91
C GLU A 620 -12.54 34.45 -15.25
N LYS A 621 -12.26 34.22 -13.94
CA LYS A 621 -11.22 34.99 -13.24
C LYS A 621 -9.84 34.75 -13.80
N ALA A 622 -9.55 33.50 -14.19
CA ALA A 622 -8.31 33.19 -14.88
C ALA A 622 -8.19 33.96 -16.20
N TYR A 623 -9.26 33.98 -16.98
CA TYR A 623 -9.29 34.71 -18.24
C TYR A 623 -9.08 36.22 -18.04
N ASP A 624 -9.73 36.84 -17.06
CA ASP A 624 -9.55 38.27 -16.73
C ASP A 624 -8.11 38.60 -16.40
N VAL A 625 -7.44 37.80 -15.57
CA VAL A 625 -6.04 38.01 -15.20
C VAL A 625 -5.12 37.83 -16.39
N LEU A 626 -5.26 36.73 -17.12
CA LEU A 626 -4.37 36.39 -18.22
C LEU A 626 -4.58 37.29 -19.46
N SER A 627 -5.81 37.72 -19.74
CA SER A 627 -6.09 38.65 -20.85
C SER A 627 -5.54 40.05 -20.59
N ARG A 628 -5.55 40.54 -19.34
CA ARG A 628 -4.88 41.76 -18.94
C ARG A 628 -3.37 41.61 -19.07
N LEU A 629 -2.80 40.53 -18.64
CA LEU A 629 -1.38 40.23 -18.73
C LEU A 629 -0.91 40.20 -20.19
N GLN A 630 -1.72 39.72 -21.12
CA GLN A 630 -1.41 39.66 -22.55
C GLN A 630 -1.22 41.07 -23.18
N THR A 631 -1.82 42.10 -22.62
CA THR A 631 -1.62 43.47 -23.11
C THR A 631 -0.20 43.99 -22.80
N GLU A 632 0.37 43.53 -21.68
CA GLU A 632 1.73 43.89 -21.27
C GLU A 632 2.80 42.97 -21.89
N HIS A 633 2.43 41.69 -22.11
CA HIS A 633 3.32 40.67 -22.68
C HIS A 633 2.73 40.03 -23.94
N PRO A 634 2.60 40.78 -25.06
CA PRO A 634 1.88 40.32 -26.24
C PRO A 634 2.55 39.19 -27.02
N GLU A 635 3.84 38.95 -26.79
CA GLU A 635 4.63 37.95 -27.51
C GLU A 635 4.88 36.65 -26.70
N ASP A 636 4.41 36.57 -25.46
CA ASP A 636 4.63 35.39 -24.60
C ASP A 636 3.84 34.19 -25.09
N ILE A 637 4.55 33.14 -25.53
CA ILE A 637 3.97 31.94 -26.13
C ILE A 637 3.16 31.11 -25.09
N PRO A 638 3.66 30.82 -23.88
CA PRO A 638 2.92 30.13 -22.84
C PRO A 638 1.61 30.84 -22.49
N LEU A 639 1.63 32.16 -22.33
CA LEU A 639 0.45 32.96 -22.03
C LEU A 639 -0.59 32.89 -23.15
N LEU A 640 -0.16 33.03 -24.40
CA LEU A 640 -1.05 32.91 -25.55
C LEU A 640 -1.65 31.50 -25.66
N ALA A 641 -0.90 30.46 -25.37
CA ALA A 641 -1.40 29.09 -25.38
C ALA A 641 -2.50 28.89 -24.34
N GLN A 642 -2.29 29.39 -23.12
CA GLN A 642 -3.32 29.31 -22.05
C GLN A 642 -4.58 30.12 -22.42
N LEU A 643 -4.46 31.29 -23.02
CA LEU A 643 -5.58 32.09 -23.46
C LEU A 643 -6.38 31.44 -24.60
N VAL A 644 -5.71 30.70 -25.50
CA VAL A 644 -6.39 29.93 -26.57
C VAL A 644 -7.22 28.79 -25.95
N GLU A 645 -6.70 28.11 -24.98
CA GLU A 645 -7.39 27.02 -24.28
C GLU A 645 -8.58 27.56 -23.48
N LEU A 646 -8.35 28.58 -22.65
CA LEU A 646 -9.35 29.16 -21.77
C LEU A 646 -10.50 29.79 -22.55
N SER A 647 -10.19 30.54 -23.61
CA SER A 647 -11.23 31.11 -24.47
C SER A 647 -12.06 30.04 -25.18
N GLY A 648 -11.47 28.87 -25.47
CA GLY A 648 -12.20 27.71 -25.98
C GLY A 648 -13.19 27.13 -24.96
N VAL A 649 -12.75 27.01 -23.70
CA VAL A 649 -13.58 26.48 -22.59
C VAL A 649 -14.75 27.43 -22.25
N LEU A 650 -14.48 28.74 -22.29
CA LEU A 650 -15.48 29.78 -21.99
C LEU A 650 -16.40 30.12 -23.18
N GLY A 651 -16.16 29.55 -24.36
CA GLY A 651 -16.97 29.82 -25.55
C GLY A 651 -16.69 31.17 -26.23
N TYR A 652 -15.56 31.81 -25.93
CA TYR A 652 -15.14 33.10 -26.51
C TYR A 652 -14.46 32.90 -27.87
N GLU A 653 -15.21 32.46 -28.87
CA GLU A 653 -14.70 32.03 -30.18
C GLU A 653 -13.95 33.12 -30.94
N LYS A 654 -14.34 34.39 -30.78
CA LYS A 654 -13.68 35.55 -31.43
C LYS A 654 -12.29 35.77 -30.85
N GLU A 655 -12.20 35.76 -29.54
CA GLU A 655 -10.95 35.93 -28.78
C GLU A 655 -10.02 34.71 -28.99
N ARG A 656 -10.58 33.51 -29.01
CA ARG A 656 -9.84 32.30 -29.33
C ARG A 656 -9.15 32.34 -30.69
N LYS A 657 -9.85 32.78 -31.72
CA LYS A 657 -9.29 32.95 -33.06
C LYS A 657 -8.16 34.00 -33.06
N ARG A 658 -8.35 35.11 -32.35
CA ARG A 658 -7.34 36.15 -32.18
C ARG A 658 -6.07 35.62 -31.53
N TYR A 659 -6.19 34.97 -30.38
CA TYR A 659 -5.04 34.42 -29.64
C TYR A 659 -4.35 33.30 -30.43
N LYS A 660 -5.08 32.45 -31.11
CA LYS A 660 -4.52 31.40 -31.97
C LYS A 660 -3.69 31.98 -33.11
N THR A 661 -4.14 33.06 -33.72
CA THR A 661 -3.38 33.76 -34.78
C THR A 661 -2.10 34.36 -34.23
N LEU A 662 -2.15 35.01 -33.05
CA LEU A 662 -0.98 35.55 -32.37
C LEU A 662 0.01 34.46 -31.99
N LEU A 663 -0.46 33.36 -31.41
CA LEU A 663 0.35 32.22 -31.03
C LEU A 663 1.11 31.62 -32.22
N THR A 664 0.42 31.37 -33.33
CA THR A 664 1.02 30.84 -34.55
C THR A 664 2.07 31.80 -35.13
N LYS A 665 1.80 33.12 -35.09
CA LYS A 665 2.75 34.12 -35.52
C LYS A 665 4.03 34.11 -34.68
N GLN A 666 3.93 34.02 -33.36
CA GLN A 666 5.08 34.00 -32.45
C GLN A 666 5.88 32.69 -32.55
N GLN A 667 5.19 31.58 -32.71
CA GLN A 667 5.83 30.26 -32.91
C GLN A 667 6.69 30.25 -34.20
N ARG A 668 6.17 30.83 -35.29
CA ARG A 668 6.93 30.99 -36.56
C ARG A 668 8.15 31.90 -36.41
N LYS A 669 8.03 33.03 -35.70
CA LYS A 669 9.15 33.93 -35.41
C LYS A 669 10.30 33.26 -34.63
N ARG A 670 10.00 32.22 -33.85
CA ARG A 670 10.98 31.49 -33.04
C ARG A 670 11.68 30.35 -33.80
N GLN A 671 11.08 29.91 -34.92
CA GLN A 671 11.62 28.87 -35.81
C GLN A 671 12.43 29.44 -36.98
N SER A 672 12.29 30.74 -37.28
CA SER A 672 13.11 31.52 -38.18
C SER A 672 14.25 32.20 -37.41
#